data_dffef087f2afbe384e40a7d4a53fa216
#
_entry.id   dffef087f2afbe384e40a7d4a53fa216
#
_cell.length_a   1.000
_cell.length_b   1.000
_cell.length_c   1.000
_cell.angle_alpha   90.00
_cell.angle_beta   90.00
_cell.angle_gamma   90.00
#
_symmetry.space_group_name_H-M   'P 1'
#
loop_
_entity.id
_entity.type
_entity.pdbx_description
1 polymer ?
#
loop_
_entity_poly.entity_id
_entity_poly.type
_entity_poly.pdbx_seq_one_letter_code
_entity_poly.pdbx_strand_id
1 'polypeptide(L)'
;MRPTRATVLLTAGLVSLLGLPATAAATENPTTLYVDHATGSDCSDSGPGSQGTPFCTISAAAKAVQPGQTVRIVPGTPYDEAVTVNRSGEPGKPITFEGGVTGSSQFWLAAGKGLTVSGASHVVVRGLGTKAGLRVTGSTDVELDRMYATNNPDAVTVDGGSADVRLSRSRLESSVRIEGAQGTVLSRNEIRGYVNGAVTTYDAPGTVVTNNTVYLDCEAAVSLGDGSTASALFNNVIHTESTAGCPAPGPRHGIAVAQSAASGTRADYNLITGPFSDARVAYKWAGTPYQDQAAFHAATGHGAHDILTPSRTNVGPWDGSPTVDSGDPTAPGVLPTDFLGRPVGDDPRVPNTGKDGGYIDRGSRELQDYLQSVRVELEQGWAPVGTTVKANAVPTSTWAAALSYRYDFGDGTAPVVTKATSAEHVYGAPCECTVKVTAVNVAGQQVQGQQSAKVTPAAPLTTALTAQPVLPSADAPREFVPPLSVEADARTTAAPWPVQRMDVDFGDGSKEDRSALEPVRHAYKQPGTYKVTTTVQDIKGATSTADRTVQVAYTPAGYVALTPTRVLDTRTTGTPVQGGTATPVTLPIVYTGSGPNHTAGASAAVLNVTVTGATEDTHLSVWPAGQPRPVTSNVNVKAGGTSSNTVTVPIGADGKVSAQLNSGKAALIVDFVGYYQPNAGQRFSPLAPARVVDTRTTGGALGGGQTRTVKVAGVGGIPADATAVALNLTGTGATEQAHVIAYPDPDPTRRPTTSNLNVEPGKDKSNQVIVPVGPNGTITLYTNTGSTHLILDAVGYYAKDAVALFTPVVPQRLADTRTTGKLAPGATTTVAGIPANAIGAALNVTATDTTGPGFLTVHGYGAARPEASSLQTRPGDTVPNHVTTPVADGRVSISNSYGGSTHVITDLFGYFTQG
;
A
#
# COMPACT_ATOMS: atom_id res chain seq x y z
N MET A 1 -17.84 -21.48 -19.12
CA MET A 1 -18.83 -21.23 -20.19
C MET A 1 -19.03 -19.72 -20.31
N ARG A 2 -18.53 -19.12 -21.35
CA ARG A 2 -18.72 -17.68 -21.67
C ARG A 2 -19.93 -17.55 -22.58
N PRO A 3 -20.80 -16.55 -22.46
CA PRO A 3 -21.82 -16.29 -23.49
C PRO A 3 -21.26 -15.40 -24.59
N THR A 4 -21.45 -15.83 -25.83
CA THR A 4 -21.20 -15.19 -27.10
C THR A 4 -22.14 -14.00 -27.33
N ARG A 5 -21.58 -12.85 -27.76
CA ARG A 5 -22.34 -11.70 -28.29
C ARG A 5 -22.78 -12.00 -29.72
N ALA A 6 -24.08 -11.89 -29.96
CA ALA A 6 -24.65 -11.90 -31.30
C ALA A 6 -24.58 -10.51 -31.92
N THR A 7 -23.98 -10.41 -33.10
CA THR A 7 -23.96 -9.20 -33.95
C THR A 7 -25.15 -9.28 -34.90
N VAL A 8 -26.03 -8.28 -34.83
CA VAL A 8 -27.13 -8.11 -35.78
C VAL A 8 -26.64 -7.20 -36.92
N LEU A 9 -26.55 -7.77 -38.12
CA LEU A 9 -26.38 -7.00 -39.38
C LEU A 9 -27.76 -6.50 -39.80
N LEU A 10 -27.92 -5.17 -39.93
CA LEU A 10 -29.02 -4.55 -40.68
C LEU A 10 -28.49 -4.20 -42.09
N THR A 11 -29.06 -4.83 -43.10
CA THR A 11 -28.91 -4.46 -44.49
C THR A 11 -29.77 -3.24 -44.83
N ALA A 12 -29.13 -2.15 -45.24
CA ALA A 12 -29.80 -0.96 -45.76
C ALA A 12 -29.97 -1.08 -47.28
N GLY A 13 -31.22 -1.08 -47.73
CA GLY A 13 -31.55 -1.01 -49.13
C GLY A 13 -31.36 0.38 -49.74
N LEU A 14 -30.69 0.50 -50.89
CA LEU A 14 -30.59 1.71 -51.70
C LEU A 14 -31.96 2.03 -52.32
N VAL A 15 -32.47 3.21 -51.98
CA VAL A 15 -33.49 3.89 -52.79
C VAL A 15 -32.87 5.20 -53.32
N SER A 16 -32.65 5.26 -54.62
CA SER A 16 -32.26 6.49 -55.32
C SER A 16 -33.43 7.46 -55.46
N LEU A 17 -33.33 8.66 -54.92
CA LEU A 17 -34.20 9.80 -55.19
C LEU A 17 -33.40 11.00 -55.71
N LEU A 18 -33.88 11.47 -56.80
CA LEU A 18 -33.44 12.60 -57.61
C LEU A 18 -33.30 13.92 -56.84
N GLY A 19 -32.30 14.69 -57.24
CA GLY A 19 -31.86 15.94 -56.65
C GLY A 19 -32.88 17.04 -56.55
N LEU A 20 -32.85 17.71 -55.39
CA LEU A 20 -33.28 19.09 -55.18
C LEU A 20 -32.03 19.92 -54.75
N PRO A 21 -31.93 21.21 -55.12
CA PRO A 21 -30.75 22.00 -54.83
C PRO A 21 -30.62 22.17 -53.28
N ALA A 22 -29.42 21.93 -52.76
CA ALA A 22 -29.07 22.20 -51.36
C ALA A 22 -29.26 23.69 -51.09
N THR A 23 -30.28 24.07 -50.34
CA THR A 23 -30.28 25.34 -49.61
C THR A 23 -29.14 25.24 -48.59
N ALA A 24 -28.18 26.17 -48.71
CA ALA A 24 -27.12 26.31 -47.72
C ALA A 24 -27.78 26.45 -46.33
N ALA A 25 -27.60 25.48 -45.49
CA ALA A 25 -27.94 25.58 -44.09
C ALA A 25 -27.11 26.75 -43.53
N ALA A 26 -27.78 27.78 -43.07
CA ALA A 26 -27.15 28.85 -42.29
C ALA A 26 -26.48 28.13 -41.10
N THR A 27 -25.14 28.14 -41.06
CA THR A 27 -24.39 27.72 -39.91
C THR A 27 -24.82 28.60 -38.75
N GLU A 28 -25.60 28.04 -37.77
CA GLU A 28 -25.84 28.75 -36.53
C GLU A 28 -24.49 29.13 -35.94
N ASN A 29 -24.28 30.43 -35.70
CA ASN A 29 -23.09 30.92 -35.04
C ASN A 29 -22.99 30.28 -33.66
N PRO A 30 -21.86 29.70 -33.29
CA PRO A 30 -21.71 29.03 -32.00
C PRO A 30 -22.02 30.04 -30.86
N THR A 31 -22.79 29.64 -29.86
CA THR A 31 -23.14 30.49 -28.72
C THR A 31 -21.93 30.80 -27.84
N THR A 32 -20.86 30.02 -27.96
CA THR A 32 -19.62 30.16 -27.18
C THR A 32 -18.38 30.13 -28.07
N LEU A 33 -17.53 31.13 -27.92
CA LEU A 33 -16.18 31.20 -28.46
C LEU A 33 -15.16 30.86 -27.39
N TYR A 34 -14.04 30.25 -27.75
CA TYR A 34 -13.00 29.84 -26.83
C TYR A 34 -11.70 30.58 -27.09
N VAL A 35 -10.98 30.92 -25.99
CA VAL A 35 -9.62 31.47 -26.04
C VAL A 35 -8.72 30.56 -25.24
N ASP A 36 -7.68 29.99 -25.84
CA ASP A 36 -6.72 29.13 -25.20
C ASP A 36 -5.37 29.22 -25.87
N HIS A 37 -4.32 29.60 -25.15
CA HIS A 37 -2.95 29.68 -25.68
C HIS A 37 -2.00 28.73 -24.94
N ALA A 38 -2.53 27.70 -24.26
CA ALA A 38 -1.71 26.72 -23.59
C ALA A 38 -0.79 25.96 -24.56
N THR A 39 0.37 25.53 -24.09
CA THR A 39 1.31 24.74 -24.91
C THR A 39 0.63 23.43 -25.36
N GLY A 40 0.51 23.27 -26.68
CA GLY A 40 -0.19 22.13 -27.29
C GLY A 40 -1.64 22.40 -27.68
N SER A 41 -2.13 23.64 -27.50
CA SER A 41 -3.42 24.08 -28.04
C SER A 41 -3.29 24.37 -29.56
N ASP A 42 -4.24 23.88 -30.36
CA ASP A 42 -4.35 24.18 -31.78
C ASP A 42 -5.02 25.56 -32.00
N CYS A 43 -4.60 26.57 -31.23
CA CYS A 43 -5.20 27.90 -31.32
C CYS A 43 -4.84 28.65 -32.60
N SER A 44 -5.77 29.49 -33.08
CA SER A 44 -5.57 30.36 -34.26
C SER A 44 -6.42 31.60 -34.16
N ASP A 45 -5.80 32.79 -34.20
CA ASP A 45 -6.51 34.09 -34.21
C ASP A 45 -7.27 34.38 -35.48
N SER A 46 -7.05 33.61 -36.54
CA SER A 46 -7.83 33.62 -37.78
C SER A 46 -8.83 32.48 -37.89
N GLY A 47 -8.91 31.65 -36.87
CA GLY A 47 -9.79 30.49 -36.80
C GLY A 47 -11.22 30.83 -36.36
N PRO A 48 -12.08 29.80 -36.23
CA PRO A 48 -13.50 29.97 -35.87
C PRO A 48 -13.76 30.26 -34.37
N GLY A 49 -12.74 30.14 -33.52
CA GLY A 49 -12.89 30.26 -32.07
C GLY A 49 -13.68 29.11 -31.42
N SER A 50 -13.76 27.97 -32.07
CA SER A 50 -14.41 26.79 -31.50
C SER A 50 -13.57 26.15 -30.37
N GLN A 51 -14.12 25.24 -29.61
CA GLN A 51 -13.37 24.53 -28.57
C GLN A 51 -12.18 23.72 -29.12
N GLY A 52 -12.29 23.18 -30.35
CA GLY A 52 -11.21 22.41 -30.97
C GLY A 52 -10.16 23.28 -31.69
N THR A 53 -10.49 24.52 -32.04
CA THR A 53 -9.61 25.52 -32.65
C THR A 53 -9.90 26.89 -32.02
N PRO A 54 -9.46 27.11 -30.75
CA PRO A 54 -9.74 28.37 -30.05
C PRO A 54 -8.93 29.54 -30.61
N PHE A 55 -9.28 30.75 -30.24
CA PHE A 55 -8.42 31.90 -30.44
C PHE A 55 -7.18 31.80 -29.53
N CYS A 56 -6.04 32.29 -30.00
CA CYS A 56 -4.83 32.36 -29.16
C CYS A 56 -4.84 33.60 -28.27
N THR A 57 -5.58 34.67 -28.66
CA THR A 57 -5.65 35.94 -27.94
C THR A 57 -7.09 36.32 -27.58
N ILE A 58 -7.27 37.00 -26.43
CA ILE A 58 -8.55 37.58 -26.05
C ILE A 58 -8.93 38.71 -27.01
N SER A 59 -7.96 39.45 -27.55
CA SER A 59 -8.16 40.51 -28.51
C SER A 59 -8.72 40.01 -29.86
N ALA A 60 -8.36 38.80 -30.30
CA ALA A 60 -8.97 38.19 -31.49
C ALA A 60 -10.43 37.84 -31.25
N ALA A 61 -10.73 37.22 -30.10
CA ALA A 61 -12.08 36.92 -29.68
C ALA A 61 -12.94 38.20 -29.52
N ALA A 62 -12.38 39.28 -28.95
CA ALA A 62 -13.06 40.55 -28.78
C ALA A 62 -13.44 41.21 -30.14
N LYS A 63 -12.70 40.97 -31.20
CA LYS A 63 -13.01 41.41 -32.57
C LYS A 63 -14.07 40.54 -33.25
N ALA A 64 -14.13 39.24 -32.91
CA ALA A 64 -14.99 38.27 -33.58
C ALA A 64 -16.38 38.15 -32.94
N VAL A 65 -16.47 38.32 -31.60
CA VAL A 65 -17.67 38.09 -30.82
C VAL A 65 -18.88 38.86 -31.28
N GLN A 66 -20.08 38.26 -31.27
CA GLN A 66 -21.35 38.83 -31.68
C GLN A 66 -22.30 38.96 -30.46
N PRO A 67 -23.35 39.80 -30.57
CA PRO A 67 -24.36 39.90 -29.50
C PRO A 67 -24.95 38.54 -29.09
N GLY A 68 -25.04 38.31 -27.79
CA GLY A 68 -25.50 37.05 -27.19
C GLY A 68 -24.48 35.93 -27.11
N GLN A 69 -23.25 36.13 -27.59
CA GLN A 69 -22.18 35.12 -27.47
C GLN A 69 -21.36 35.29 -26.18
N THR A 70 -20.85 34.16 -25.69
CA THR A 70 -19.90 34.11 -24.59
C THR A 70 -18.51 33.76 -25.11
N VAL A 71 -17.49 34.54 -24.75
CA VAL A 71 -16.08 34.24 -24.93
C VAL A 71 -15.58 33.58 -23.66
N ARG A 72 -15.31 32.27 -23.72
CA ARG A 72 -14.75 31.50 -22.62
C ARG A 72 -13.23 31.47 -22.69
N ILE A 73 -12.60 32.06 -21.70
CA ILE A 73 -11.12 32.17 -21.61
C ILE A 73 -10.60 31.02 -20.73
N VAL A 74 -9.73 30.17 -21.30
CA VAL A 74 -9.18 29.00 -20.63
C VAL A 74 -8.02 29.39 -19.70
N PRO A 75 -7.92 28.86 -18.46
CA PRO A 75 -6.85 29.16 -17.52
C PRO A 75 -5.50 28.64 -18.01
N GLY A 76 -4.45 29.47 -17.81
CA GLY A 76 -3.09 29.08 -18.21
C GLY A 76 -2.05 30.12 -17.83
N THR A 77 -0.99 30.22 -18.63
CA THR A 77 -0.02 31.33 -18.56
C THR A 77 -0.72 32.66 -18.76
N PRO A 78 -0.24 33.77 -18.16
CA PRO A 78 -0.85 35.09 -18.36
C PRO A 78 -0.86 35.50 -19.82
N TYR A 79 -1.96 36.10 -20.29
CA TYR A 79 -2.10 36.60 -21.64
C TYR A 79 -1.28 37.90 -21.79
N ASP A 80 -0.28 37.90 -22.70
CA ASP A 80 0.62 39.04 -22.90
C ASP A 80 0.03 40.05 -23.93
N GLU A 81 -1.14 40.58 -23.61
CA GLU A 81 -1.84 41.56 -24.47
C GLU A 81 -2.62 42.55 -23.63
N ALA A 82 -2.76 43.79 -24.16
CA ALA A 82 -3.71 44.77 -23.70
C ALA A 82 -5.04 44.52 -24.42
N VAL A 83 -6.09 44.21 -23.68
CA VAL A 83 -7.40 43.84 -24.27
C VAL A 83 -8.29 45.10 -24.40
N THR A 84 -8.83 45.33 -25.58
CA THR A 84 -9.88 46.36 -25.80
C THR A 84 -11.13 45.72 -26.34
N VAL A 85 -12.23 45.87 -25.59
CA VAL A 85 -13.57 45.47 -25.98
C VAL A 85 -14.30 46.71 -26.51
N ASN A 86 -14.53 46.77 -27.81
CA ASN A 86 -15.22 47.91 -28.47
C ASN A 86 -16.43 47.49 -29.32
N ARG A 87 -16.86 46.22 -29.13
CA ARG A 87 -18.11 45.73 -29.76
C ARG A 87 -19.21 45.70 -28.72
N SER A 88 -20.40 46.05 -29.16
CA SER A 88 -21.59 46.09 -28.35
C SER A 88 -22.39 44.80 -28.47
N GLY A 89 -23.02 44.39 -27.38
CA GLY A 89 -24.13 43.47 -27.39
C GLY A 89 -25.45 44.17 -27.80
N GLU A 90 -26.56 43.52 -27.54
CA GLU A 90 -27.92 44.04 -27.74
C GLU A 90 -28.70 43.90 -26.41
N PRO A 91 -29.74 44.67 -26.20
CA PRO A 91 -30.64 44.51 -25.03
C PRO A 91 -31.10 43.03 -24.88
N GLY A 92 -30.80 42.41 -23.73
CA GLY A 92 -31.08 40.99 -23.49
C GLY A 92 -30.14 39.98 -24.18
N LYS A 93 -29.18 40.46 -25.00
CA LYS A 93 -28.16 39.65 -25.63
C LYS A 93 -26.77 40.28 -25.46
N PRO A 94 -26.25 40.33 -24.23
CA PRO A 94 -24.93 40.92 -23.98
C PRO A 94 -23.82 40.10 -24.65
N ILE A 95 -22.71 40.76 -24.93
CA ILE A 95 -21.44 40.08 -25.19
C ILE A 95 -20.83 39.76 -23.83
N THR A 96 -20.52 38.47 -23.57
CA THR A 96 -19.94 38.02 -22.29
C THR A 96 -18.51 37.52 -22.47
N PHE A 97 -17.58 38.02 -21.66
CA PHE A 97 -16.24 37.49 -21.49
C PHE A 97 -16.19 36.79 -20.14
N GLU A 98 -15.92 35.49 -20.12
CA GLU A 98 -15.91 34.67 -18.90
C GLU A 98 -14.57 33.97 -18.72
N GLY A 99 -13.83 34.36 -17.70
CA GLY A 99 -12.74 33.61 -17.15
C GLY A 99 -13.26 32.58 -16.14
N GLY A 100 -12.60 31.42 -15.98
CA GLY A 100 -13.00 30.43 -14.99
C GLY A 100 -12.59 30.88 -13.59
N VAL A 101 -13.54 30.96 -12.69
CA VAL A 101 -13.28 31.16 -11.26
C VAL A 101 -13.28 29.80 -10.59
N THR A 102 -12.09 29.21 -10.41
CA THR A 102 -11.91 28.06 -9.54
C THR A 102 -10.89 28.41 -8.47
N GLY A 103 -11.36 28.73 -7.27
CA GLY A 103 -10.53 28.93 -6.09
C GLY A 103 -9.50 30.08 -6.21
N SER A 104 -8.22 29.80 -5.98
CA SER A 104 -7.13 30.77 -5.96
C SER A 104 -6.50 31.09 -7.35
N SER A 105 -7.01 30.51 -8.42
CA SER A 105 -6.44 30.66 -9.77
C SER A 105 -7.21 31.72 -10.54
N GLN A 106 -6.73 32.95 -10.50
CA GLN A 106 -7.27 34.05 -11.33
C GLN A 106 -6.56 34.04 -12.70
N PHE A 107 -7.34 34.35 -13.76
CA PHE A 107 -6.75 34.61 -15.07
C PHE A 107 -6.10 35.98 -15.06
N TRP A 108 -4.83 36.01 -15.45
CA TRP A 108 -4.06 37.23 -15.46
C TRP A 108 -3.76 37.70 -16.85
N LEU A 109 -4.01 38.98 -17.11
CA LEU A 109 -3.26 39.68 -18.14
C LEU A 109 -1.82 39.88 -17.62
N ALA A 110 -0.83 39.78 -18.49
CA ALA A 110 0.57 39.97 -18.12
C ALA A 110 0.83 41.38 -17.52
N ALA A 111 1.93 41.51 -16.80
CA ALA A 111 2.28 42.77 -16.16
C ALA A 111 2.34 43.94 -17.18
N GLY A 112 1.70 45.05 -16.83
CA GLY A 112 1.57 46.22 -17.71
C GLY A 112 0.49 46.11 -18.79
N LYS A 113 -0.31 45.02 -18.78
CA LYS A 113 -1.43 44.78 -19.72
C LYS A 113 -2.76 44.99 -19.02
N GLY A 114 -3.56 45.92 -19.50
CA GLY A 114 -4.88 46.26 -18.95
C GLY A 114 -6.05 45.75 -19.81
N LEU A 115 -7.24 45.88 -19.24
CA LEU A 115 -8.51 45.66 -19.95
C LEU A 115 -9.24 46.99 -20.08
N THR A 116 -9.64 47.33 -21.31
CA THR A 116 -10.45 48.53 -21.62
C THR A 116 -11.75 48.11 -22.31
N VAL A 117 -12.89 48.61 -21.79
CA VAL A 117 -14.17 48.59 -22.52
C VAL A 117 -14.38 50.01 -23.06
N SER A 118 -14.44 50.18 -24.38
CA SER A 118 -14.41 51.51 -24.99
C SER A 118 -15.50 51.68 -26.08
N GLY A 119 -16.41 52.60 -25.86
CA GLY A 119 -17.48 52.91 -26.80
C GLY A 119 -18.44 51.76 -27.06
N ALA A 120 -18.59 50.86 -26.09
CA ALA A 120 -19.40 49.64 -26.21
C ALA A 120 -20.58 49.65 -25.25
N SER A 121 -21.63 48.89 -25.59
CA SER A 121 -22.82 48.75 -24.75
C SER A 121 -23.19 47.27 -24.59
N HIS A 122 -23.90 46.93 -23.51
CA HIS A 122 -24.36 45.58 -23.19
C HIS A 122 -23.18 44.57 -23.14
N VAL A 123 -22.15 44.87 -22.37
CA VAL A 123 -20.95 44.03 -22.21
C VAL A 123 -20.84 43.52 -20.77
N VAL A 124 -20.59 42.23 -20.64
CA VAL A 124 -20.34 41.57 -19.37
C VAL A 124 -18.90 40.99 -19.36
N VAL A 125 -18.13 41.32 -18.34
CA VAL A 125 -16.78 40.74 -18.13
C VAL A 125 -16.75 40.12 -16.73
N ARG A 126 -16.40 38.83 -16.67
CA ARG A 126 -16.38 38.09 -15.39
C ARG A 126 -15.09 37.32 -15.18
N GLY A 127 -14.55 37.35 -13.96
CA GLY A 127 -13.45 36.46 -13.50
C GLY A 127 -12.10 36.72 -14.20
N LEU A 128 -11.79 37.96 -14.59
CA LEU A 128 -10.48 38.32 -15.14
C LEU A 128 -9.65 39.11 -14.14
N GLY A 129 -8.34 38.94 -14.17
CA GLY A 129 -7.36 39.69 -13.39
C GLY A 129 -6.41 40.54 -14.23
N THR A 130 -6.03 41.74 -13.75
CA THR A 130 -5.07 42.66 -14.41
C THR A 130 -4.20 43.38 -13.38
N LYS A 131 -2.93 43.58 -13.74
CA LYS A 131 -1.98 44.42 -12.98
C LYS A 131 -1.77 45.80 -13.58
N ALA A 132 -2.48 46.13 -14.65
CA ALA A 132 -2.41 47.44 -15.28
C ALA A 132 -3.75 48.22 -15.25
N GLY A 133 -4.71 47.71 -14.44
CA GLY A 133 -6.00 48.37 -14.24
C GLY A 133 -7.07 47.99 -15.27
N LEU A 134 -8.30 48.40 -14.93
CA LEU A 134 -9.51 48.24 -15.71
C LEU A 134 -9.99 49.65 -16.12
N ARG A 135 -10.39 49.84 -17.37
CA ARG A 135 -10.98 51.11 -17.80
C ARG A 135 -12.26 50.86 -18.56
N VAL A 136 -13.31 51.67 -18.22
CA VAL A 136 -14.55 51.74 -18.96
C VAL A 136 -14.73 53.18 -19.44
N THR A 137 -14.71 53.38 -20.73
CA THR A 137 -14.78 54.73 -21.30
C THR A 137 -15.80 54.84 -22.42
N GLY A 138 -16.67 55.88 -22.38
CA GLY A 138 -17.69 56.14 -23.40
C GLY A 138 -18.65 54.96 -23.64
N SER A 139 -18.90 54.16 -22.58
CA SER A 139 -19.62 52.87 -22.68
C SER A 139 -20.88 52.87 -21.79
N THR A 140 -21.89 52.07 -22.19
CA THR A 140 -23.16 52.04 -21.46
C THR A 140 -23.58 50.58 -21.18
N ASP A 141 -24.18 50.32 -20.00
CA ASP A 141 -24.62 49.01 -19.55
C ASP A 141 -23.46 47.98 -19.59
N VAL A 142 -22.44 48.25 -18.78
CA VAL A 142 -21.26 47.39 -18.64
C VAL A 142 -21.25 46.75 -17.27
N GLU A 143 -21.17 45.39 -17.19
CA GLU A 143 -21.02 44.63 -15.96
C GLU A 143 -19.61 44.06 -15.84
N LEU A 144 -18.91 44.42 -14.76
CA LEU A 144 -17.64 43.89 -14.36
C LEU A 144 -17.85 43.08 -13.07
N ASP A 145 -17.74 41.78 -13.10
CA ASP A 145 -18.03 40.91 -11.97
C ASP A 145 -16.89 39.97 -11.62
N ARG A 146 -16.58 39.83 -10.32
CA ARG A 146 -15.50 38.98 -9.82
C ARG A 146 -14.13 39.26 -10.47
N MET A 147 -13.86 40.54 -10.64
CA MET A 147 -12.59 41.02 -11.18
C MET A 147 -11.52 41.07 -10.11
N TYR A 148 -10.29 40.92 -10.51
CA TYR A 148 -9.12 41.29 -9.66
C TYR A 148 -8.35 42.40 -10.42
N ALA A 149 -8.18 43.53 -9.78
CA ALA A 149 -7.43 44.61 -10.40
C ALA A 149 -6.48 45.27 -9.42
N THR A 150 -5.28 45.53 -9.89
CA THR A 150 -4.26 46.31 -9.19
C THR A 150 -3.55 47.23 -10.16
N ASN A 151 -3.42 48.49 -9.80
CA ASN A 151 -2.63 49.49 -10.52
C ASN A 151 -2.44 50.68 -9.60
N ASN A 152 -1.34 51.43 -9.76
CA ASN A 152 -1.11 52.65 -9.05
C ASN A 152 -1.11 53.79 -10.09
N PRO A 153 -1.97 54.86 -10.00
CA PRO A 153 -2.82 55.10 -8.80
C PRO A 153 -4.17 54.42 -8.77
N ASP A 154 -4.76 54.03 -9.93
CA ASP A 154 -6.14 53.58 -10.01
C ASP A 154 -6.23 52.16 -10.55
N ALA A 155 -6.92 51.26 -9.79
CA ALA A 155 -7.20 49.88 -10.23
C ALA A 155 -8.35 49.84 -11.24
N VAL A 156 -9.33 50.75 -11.07
CA VAL A 156 -10.45 50.88 -11.99
C VAL A 156 -10.71 52.36 -12.30
N THR A 157 -10.90 52.69 -13.56
CA THR A 157 -11.32 54.04 -14.05
C THR A 157 -12.58 53.89 -14.86
N VAL A 158 -13.62 54.67 -14.52
CA VAL A 158 -14.85 54.83 -15.32
C VAL A 158 -14.97 56.28 -15.74
N ASP A 159 -14.91 56.56 -17.06
CA ASP A 159 -14.83 57.91 -17.59
C ASP A 159 -15.48 58.08 -18.94
N GLY A 160 -15.27 59.28 -19.57
CA GLY A 160 -15.63 59.54 -20.95
C GLY A 160 -17.14 59.57 -21.24
N GLY A 161 -17.98 59.88 -20.27
CA GLY A 161 -19.44 59.89 -20.42
C GLY A 161 -20.05 58.50 -20.38
N SER A 162 -19.39 57.55 -19.71
CA SER A 162 -19.94 56.20 -19.49
C SER A 162 -21.20 56.26 -18.63
N ALA A 163 -22.14 55.31 -18.83
CA ALA A 163 -23.36 55.21 -18.06
C ALA A 163 -23.71 53.77 -17.65
N ASP A 164 -24.38 53.60 -16.52
CA ASP A 164 -24.87 52.31 -16.03
C ASP A 164 -23.81 51.23 -15.92
N VAL A 165 -22.61 51.59 -15.42
CA VAL A 165 -21.51 50.69 -15.21
C VAL A 165 -21.66 50.02 -13.85
N ARG A 166 -21.66 48.70 -13.79
CA ARG A 166 -21.71 47.90 -12.56
C ARG A 166 -20.42 47.16 -12.29
N LEU A 167 -19.81 47.37 -11.14
CA LEU A 167 -18.65 46.64 -10.64
C LEU A 167 -19.00 45.89 -9.36
N SER A 168 -18.94 44.59 -9.44
CA SER A 168 -19.43 43.76 -8.32
C SER A 168 -18.47 42.61 -7.96
N ARG A 169 -18.53 42.21 -6.69
CA ARG A 169 -17.81 41.02 -6.13
C ARG A 169 -16.34 40.96 -6.49
N SER A 170 -15.71 42.12 -6.64
CA SER A 170 -14.36 42.27 -7.16
C SER A 170 -13.39 42.69 -6.06
N ARG A 171 -12.13 42.21 -6.20
CA ARG A 171 -11.04 42.59 -5.32
C ARG A 171 -10.13 43.58 -6.01
N LEU A 172 -10.08 44.79 -5.46
CA LEU A 172 -9.40 45.94 -6.04
C LEU A 172 -8.30 46.40 -5.08
N GLU A 173 -7.07 46.17 -5.46
CA GLU A 173 -5.88 46.49 -4.65
C GLU A 173 -5.32 47.89 -4.99
N SER A 174 -6.17 48.83 -5.38
CA SER A 174 -5.92 50.26 -5.52
C SER A 174 -7.26 51.00 -5.71
N SER A 175 -7.21 52.32 -5.96
CA SER A 175 -8.38 53.20 -6.05
C SER A 175 -9.34 52.88 -7.18
N VAL A 176 -10.60 53.17 -6.99
CA VAL A 176 -11.65 53.27 -8.04
C VAL A 176 -11.91 54.75 -8.32
N ARG A 177 -11.68 55.18 -9.56
CA ARG A 177 -11.93 56.55 -10.02
C ARG A 177 -13.12 56.60 -11.00
N ILE A 178 -14.09 57.47 -10.75
CA ILE A 178 -15.27 57.63 -11.57
C ILE A 178 -15.30 59.12 -11.94
N GLU A 179 -15.19 59.45 -13.25
CA GLU A 179 -15.09 60.84 -13.72
C GLU A 179 -15.95 61.06 -14.97
N GLY A 180 -16.93 62.00 -14.90
CA GLY A 180 -17.81 62.26 -16.02
C GLY A 180 -18.65 61.03 -16.43
N ALA A 181 -19.08 60.23 -15.48
CA ALA A 181 -19.87 59.00 -15.71
C ALA A 181 -21.10 59.01 -14.81
N GLN A 182 -22.23 58.52 -15.27
CA GLN A 182 -23.48 58.55 -14.50
C GLN A 182 -23.97 57.13 -14.16
N GLY A 183 -24.63 56.96 -13.01
CA GLY A 183 -25.31 55.73 -12.63
C GLY A 183 -24.33 54.55 -12.36
N THR A 184 -23.06 54.83 -12.02
CA THR A 184 -22.09 53.77 -11.70
C THR A 184 -22.42 53.10 -10.36
N VAL A 185 -22.46 51.77 -10.31
CA VAL A 185 -22.75 50.95 -9.13
C VAL A 185 -21.56 50.13 -8.70
N LEU A 186 -21.07 50.33 -7.50
CA LEU A 186 -20.06 49.51 -6.81
C LEU A 186 -20.75 48.70 -5.74
N SER A 187 -20.79 47.35 -5.86
CA SER A 187 -21.51 46.51 -4.90
C SER A 187 -20.72 45.26 -4.54
N ARG A 188 -20.65 44.95 -3.24
CA ARG A 188 -19.99 43.72 -2.74
C ARG A 188 -18.49 43.58 -3.09
N ASN A 189 -17.77 44.71 -3.28
CA ASN A 189 -16.36 44.71 -3.59
C ASN A 189 -15.51 44.82 -2.31
N GLU A 190 -14.27 44.27 -2.40
CA GLU A 190 -13.19 44.58 -1.45
C GLU A 190 -12.24 45.59 -2.11
N ILE A 191 -12.18 46.80 -1.59
CA ILE A 191 -11.45 47.94 -2.19
C ILE A 191 -10.39 48.43 -1.23
N ARG A 192 -9.14 48.54 -1.69
CA ARG A 192 -8.05 49.11 -0.90
C ARG A 192 -7.49 50.38 -1.56
N GLY A 193 -7.66 51.51 -0.89
CA GLY A 193 -7.09 52.77 -1.37
C GLY A 193 -5.74 53.06 -0.78
N TYR A 194 -4.74 53.33 -1.61
CA TYR A 194 -3.38 53.64 -1.13
C TYR A 194 -3.11 55.14 -1.02
N VAL A 195 -3.11 55.90 -2.13
CA VAL A 195 -2.63 57.28 -2.17
C VAL A 195 -3.74 58.27 -2.32
N ASN A 196 -4.69 58.03 -3.22
CA ASN A 196 -5.74 59.00 -3.62
C ASN A 196 -7.13 58.67 -3.06
N GLY A 197 -7.20 58.00 -1.90
CA GLY A 197 -8.46 57.45 -1.40
C GLY A 197 -8.82 56.11 -2.05
N ALA A 198 -9.94 55.52 -1.65
CA ALA A 198 -10.33 54.20 -2.16
C ALA A 198 -11.38 54.30 -3.29
N VAL A 199 -12.41 55.10 -3.12
CA VAL A 199 -13.41 55.45 -4.15
C VAL A 199 -13.45 56.94 -4.30
N THR A 200 -13.14 57.44 -5.48
CA THR A 200 -13.18 58.88 -5.80
C THR A 200 -14.07 59.15 -7.00
N THR A 201 -14.96 60.15 -6.88
CA THR A 201 -15.86 60.54 -7.96
C THR A 201 -15.70 62.01 -8.28
N TYR A 202 -15.91 62.35 -9.54
CA TYR A 202 -15.96 63.71 -10.02
C TYR A 202 -16.90 63.76 -11.21
N ASP A 203 -17.87 64.72 -11.20
CA ASP A 203 -18.96 64.84 -12.20
C ASP A 203 -19.62 63.46 -12.52
N ALA A 204 -19.99 62.75 -11.43
CA ALA A 204 -20.48 61.37 -11.51
C ALA A 204 -21.84 61.19 -10.78
N PRO A 205 -22.90 61.80 -11.34
CA PRO A 205 -24.23 61.77 -10.70
C PRO A 205 -24.81 60.36 -10.65
N GLY A 206 -25.57 60.07 -9.58
CA GLY A 206 -26.23 58.75 -9.39
C GLY A 206 -25.27 57.60 -9.02
N THR A 207 -24.06 57.91 -8.59
CA THR A 207 -23.11 56.85 -8.14
C THR A 207 -23.63 56.13 -6.89
N VAL A 208 -23.64 54.80 -6.94
CA VAL A 208 -24.05 53.90 -5.83
C VAL A 208 -22.85 53.16 -5.31
N VAL A 209 -22.60 53.26 -4.00
CA VAL A 209 -21.56 52.47 -3.29
C VAL A 209 -22.24 51.73 -2.18
N THR A 210 -22.47 50.42 -2.36
CA THR A 210 -23.27 49.64 -1.43
C THR A 210 -22.65 48.27 -1.11
N ASN A 211 -22.74 47.85 0.14
CA ASN A 211 -22.21 46.59 0.62
C ASN A 211 -20.72 46.33 0.26
N ASN A 212 -19.87 47.36 0.17
CA ASN A 212 -18.44 47.18 -0.07
C ASN A 212 -17.69 47.13 1.28
N THR A 213 -16.56 46.44 1.30
CA THR A 213 -15.55 46.54 2.37
C THR A 213 -14.38 47.37 1.85
N VAL A 214 -14.17 48.52 2.45
CA VAL A 214 -13.23 49.55 1.99
C VAL A 214 -12.11 49.72 3.01
N TYR A 215 -10.87 49.63 2.59
CA TYR A 215 -9.68 49.84 3.38
C TYR A 215 -9.00 51.11 2.90
N LEU A 216 -8.83 52.06 3.83
CA LEU A 216 -8.24 53.36 3.54
C LEU A 216 -6.83 53.45 4.12
N ASP A 217 -5.88 53.78 3.28
CA ASP A 217 -4.55 54.19 3.71
C ASP A 217 -4.38 55.71 3.76
N CYS A 218 -4.92 56.49 2.76
CA CYS A 218 -4.76 57.93 2.67
C CYS A 218 -6.03 58.60 2.22
N GLU A 219 -6.19 59.92 2.56
CA GLU A 219 -7.31 60.83 2.19
C GLU A 219 -8.72 60.34 2.65
N ALA A 220 -9.63 60.05 1.71
CA ALA A 220 -10.98 59.62 2.03
C ALA A 220 -11.24 58.19 1.51
N ALA A 221 -11.96 57.39 2.30
CA ALA A 221 -12.34 56.06 1.86
C ALA A 221 -13.36 56.14 0.69
N VAL A 222 -14.38 56.93 0.82
CA VAL A 222 -15.31 57.28 -0.25
C VAL A 222 -15.39 58.78 -0.38
N SER A 223 -15.00 59.32 -1.51
CA SER A 223 -15.05 60.76 -1.82
C SER A 223 -15.97 61.03 -3.01
N LEU A 224 -17.05 61.73 -2.77
CA LEU A 224 -17.92 62.28 -3.77
C LEU A 224 -17.55 63.73 -4.06
N GLY A 225 -16.82 63.94 -5.16
CA GLY A 225 -16.35 65.25 -5.61
C GLY A 225 -17.47 66.03 -6.33
N ASP A 226 -17.08 67.25 -6.81
CA ASP A 226 -18.03 68.13 -7.48
C ASP A 226 -18.81 67.45 -8.63
N GLY A 227 -20.10 67.77 -8.78
CA GLY A 227 -20.97 67.23 -9.80
C GLY A 227 -21.56 65.84 -9.52
N SER A 228 -21.09 65.12 -8.51
CA SER A 228 -21.47 63.73 -8.17
C SER A 228 -22.77 63.67 -7.32
N THR A 229 -23.81 64.36 -7.79
CA THR A 229 -25.14 64.50 -7.10
C THR A 229 -25.95 63.23 -7.14
N ALA A 230 -27.04 63.19 -6.33
CA ALA A 230 -27.99 62.06 -6.27
C ALA A 230 -27.37 60.68 -6.02
N SER A 231 -26.21 60.63 -5.37
CA SER A 231 -25.48 59.40 -5.05
C SER A 231 -26.06 58.66 -3.83
N ALA A 232 -25.71 57.36 -3.64
CA ALA A 232 -26.17 56.53 -2.58
C ALA A 232 -25.01 55.73 -1.94
N LEU A 233 -24.84 55.83 -0.60
CA LEU A 233 -23.78 55.22 0.18
C LEU A 233 -24.42 54.38 1.30
N PHE A 234 -24.53 53.06 1.08
CA PHE A 234 -25.27 52.20 2.04
C PHE A 234 -24.49 50.90 2.36
N ASN A 235 -24.69 50.37 3.57
CA ASN A 235 -24.22 49.06 3.99
C ASN A 235 -22.71 48.82 3.85
N ASN A 236 -21.91 49.88 3.68
CA ASN A 236 -20.47 49.70 3.53
C ASN A 236 -19.78 49.49 4.89
N VAL A 237 -18.72 48.72 4.89
CA VAL A 237 -17.76 48.63 5.99
C VAL A 237 -16.49 49.36 5.60
N ILE A 238 -16.15 50.42 6.33
CA ILE A 238 -15.07 51.35 5.98
C ILE A 238 -14.04 51.36 7.09
N HIS A 239 -12.82 50.88 6.76
CA HIS A 239 -11.67 50.83 7.68
C HIS A 239 -10.75 52.02 7.42
N THR A 240 -10.60 52.93 8.39
CA THR A 240 -9.77 54.14 8.29
C THR A 240 -8.46 54.09 9.08
N GLU A 241 -8.09 52.92 9.62
CA GLU A 241 -7.01 52.77 10.65
C GLU A 241 -5.62 52.64 10.09
N SER A 242 -5.44 52.35 8.81
CA SER A 242 -4.10 52.15 8.25
C SER A 242 -3.25 53.43 8.32
N THR A 243 -1.99 53.29 8.65
CA THR A 243 -1.01 54.39 8.79
C THR A 243 0.13 54.29 7.80
N ALA A 244 0.13 53.24 6.93
CA ALA A 244 1.26 52.95 6.09
C ALA A 244 1.24 53.80 4.82
N GLY A 245 2.31 54.58 4.59
CA GLY A 245 2.70 55.04 3.25
C GLY A 245 2.06 56.31 2.72
N CYS A 246 1.39 57.15 3.56
CA CYS A 246 0.83 58.41 3.03
C CYS A 246 1.90 59.50 2.81
N PRO A 247 1.99 60.03 1.60
CA PRO A 247 3.03 61.01 1.26
C PRO A 247 2.85 62.38 1.89
N ALA A 248 1.60 62.72 2.30
CA ALA A 248 1.27 63.97 2.96
C ALA A 248 0.32 63.76 4.15
N PRO A 249 0.55 64.35 5.31
CA PRO A 249 -0.31 64.30 6.49
C PRO A 249 -1.50 65.22 6.29
N GLY A 250 -2.53 64.77 5.58
CA GLY A 250 -3.87 65.44 5.53
C GLY A 250 -4.88 64.76 6.48
N PRO A 251 -5.99 65.42 6.81
CA PRO A 251 -7.06 64.80 7.55
C PRO A 251 -7.68 63.67 6.72
N ARG A 252 -7.90 62.51 7.35
CA ARG A 252 -8.51 61.32 6.72
C ARG A 252 -9.99 61.32 6.98
N HIS A 253 -10.75 60.89 5.99
CA HIS A 253 -12.22 60.85 6.08
C HIS A 253 -12.72 59.43 5.77
N GLY A 254 -13.73 58.98 6.54
CA GLY A 254 -14.49 57.77 6.16
C GLY A 254 -15.29 58.03 4.89
N ILE A 255 -16.18 59.01 4.95
CA ILE A 255 -16.99 59.48 3.85
C ILE A 255 -16.77 60.98 3.68
N ALA A 256 -16.43 61.42 2.46
CA ALA A 256 -16.31 62.83 2.10
C ALA A 256 -17.30 63.16 0.95
N VAL A 257 -18.12 64.17 1.10
CA VAL A 257 -19.07 64.65 0.10
C VAL A 257 -18.89 66.15 -0.10
N ALA A 258 -18.58 66.55 -1.32
CA ALA A 258 -18.43 67.95 -1.70
C ALA A 258 -19.75 68.72 -1.53
N GLN A 259 -19.68 70.04 -1.41
CA GLN A 259 -20.84 70.90 -1.28
C GLN A 259 -21.82 70.74 -2.47
N SER A 260 -21.28 70.69 -3.67
CA SER A 260 -22.05 70.51 -4.92
C SER A 260 -22.61 69.12 -5.09
N ALA A 261 -21.95 68.08 -4.49
CA ALA A 261 -22.36 66.69 -4.55
C ALA A 261 -23.46 66.29 -3.52
N ALA A 262 -23.70 67.14 -2.53
CA ALA A 262 -24.64 66.82 -1.45
C ALA A 262 -26.12 66.78 -1.90
N SER A 263 -26.46 67.45 -3.01
CA SER A 263 -27.83 67.50 -3.52
C SER A 263 -28.37 66.12 -3.94
N GLY A 264 -29.42 65.62 -3.29
CA GLY A 264 -30.01 64.30 -3.56
C GLY A 264 -29.21 63.12 -3.13
N THR A 265 -28.00 63.32 -2.58
CA THR A 265 -27.12 62.25 -2.07
C THR A 265 -27.63 61.73 -0.73
N ARG A 266 -27.62 60.39 -0.55
CA ARG A 266 -28.08 59.70 0.64
C ARG A 266 -27.01 58.79 1.20
N ALA A 267 -26.87 58.73 2.54
CA ALA A 267 -25.97 57.84 3.23
C ALA A 267 -26.60 57.28 4.50
N ASP A 268 -26.62 55.96 4.66
CA ASP A 268 -27.09 55.31 5.87
C ASP A 268 -26.62 53.84 5.94
N TYR A 269 -26.73 53.20 7.10
CA TYR A 269 -26.34 51.80 7.35
C TYR A 269 -24.85 51.52 7.12
N ASN A 270 -23.97 52.51 7.06
CA ASN A 270 -22.54 52.25 6.95
C ASN A 270 -21.91 51.95 8.30
N LEU A 271 -20.85 51.18 8.32
CA LEU A 271 -20.02 51.00 9.51
C LEU A 271 -18.63 51.60 9.21
N ILE A 272 -18.19 52.54 10.02
CA ILE A 272 -16.89 53.18 9.86
C ILE A 272 -16.04 52.95 11.11
N THR A 273 -14.80 52.43 10.89
CA THR A 273 -13.89 52.15 11.97
C THR A 273 -12.74 53.18 12.01
N GLY A 274 -12.33 53.56 13.20
CA GLY A 274 -11.11 54.34 13.37
C GLY A 274 -11.10 55.14 14.68
N PRO A 275 -9.89 55.46 15.19
CA PRO A 275 -9.76 56.40 16.26
C PRO A 275 -10.01 57.81 15.74
N PHE A 276 -11.26 58.28 15.85
CA PHE A 276 -11.66 59.57 15.30
C PHE A 276 -11.04 60.73 16.11
N SER A 277 -10.54 61.75 15.39
CA SER A 277 -9.89 62.95 15.92
C SER A 277 -9.90 64.04 14.83
N ASP A 278 -9.37 65.25 15.11
CA ASP A 278 -9.29 66.32 14.09
C ASP A 278 -8.47 65.94 12.85
N ALA A 279 -7.56 64.96 12.99
CA ALA A 279 -6.78 64.40 11.89
C ALA A 279 -7.47 63.21 11.19
N ARG A 280 -8.57 62.70 11.77
CA ARG A 280 -9.36 61.55 11.25
C ARG A 280 -10.80 61.70 11.60
N VAL A 281 -11.65 62.11 10.68
CA VAL A 281 -13.07 62.31 10.90
C VAL A 281 -13.88 61.23 10.17
N ALA A 282 -15.02 60.82 10.79
CA ALA A 282 -15.89 59.84 10.16
C ALA A 282 -16.52 60.40 8.89
N TYR A 283 -16.97 61.64 8.94
CA TYR A 283 -17.65 62.29 7.81
C TYR A 283 -17.12 63.71 7.54
N LYS A 284 -17.02 64.06 6.27
CA LYS A 284 -16.90 65.42 5.80
C LYS A 284 -18.04 65.68 4.78
N TRP A 285 -19.11 66.39 5.22
CA TRP A 285 -20.33 66.57 4.40
C TRP A 285 -20.52 68.03 4.08
N ALA A 286 -20.64 68.34 2.77
CA ALA A 286 -20.77 69.72 2.29
C ALA A 286 -19.70 70.64 2.89
N GLY A 287 -18.44 70.16 3.02
CA GLY A 287 -17.34 70.92 3.60
C GLY A 287 -17.22 70.84 5.13
N THR A 288 -18.24 70.44 5.86
CA THR A 288 -18.25 70.40 7.33
C THR A 288 -17.80 69.02 7.84
N PRO A 289 -16.79 68.92 8.74
CA PRO A 289 -16.36 67.68 9.34
C PRO A 289 -17.22 67.28 10.56
N TYR A 290 -17.49 65.93 10.72
CA TYR A 290 -18.20 65.34 11.86
C TYR A 290 -17.41 64.12 12.36
N GLN A 291 -17.19 64.08 13.68
CA GLN A 291 -16.44 62.98 14.34
C GLN A 291 -17.36 61.89 14.92
N ASP A 292 -18.64 62.25 15.17
CA ASP A 292 -19.63 61.30 15.73
C ASP A 292 -20.89 61.25 14.84
N GLN A 293 -21.57 60.12 14.92
CA GLN A 293 -22.75 59.80 14.14
C GLN A 293 -23.95 60.65 14.50
N ALA A 294 -24.16 60.95 15.79
CA ALA A 294 -25.35 61.70 16.25
C ALA A 294 -25.30 63.16 15.75
N ALA A 295 -24.11 63.81 15.81
CA ALA A 295 -23.93 65.17 15.29
C ALA A 295 -24.08 65.20 13.77
N PHE A 296 -23.58 64.18 13.05
CA PHE A 296 -23.78 64.06 11.63
C PHE A 296 -25.27 63.91 11.25
N HIS A 297 -25.99 63.01 11.94
CA HIS A 297 -27.40 62.78 11.68
C HIS A 297 -28.24 64.05 11.98
N ALA A 298 -28.01 64.66 13.16
CA ALA A 298 -28.78 65.86 13.54
C ALA A 298 -28.57 67.01 12.55
N ALA A 299 -27.40 67.18 11.97
CA ALA A 299 -27.07 68.24 11.02
C ALA A 299 -27.54 68.00 9.59
N THR A 300 -27.59 66.74 9.17
CA THR A 300 -27.76 66.38 7.74
C THR A 300 -28.98 65.51 7.44
N GLY A 301 -29.55 64.87 8.44
CA GLY A 301 -30.61 63.85 8.29
C GLY A 301 -30.11 62.52 7.78
N HIS A 302 -28.81 62.36 7.55
CA HIS A 302 -28.18 61.12 7.07
C HIS A 302 -27.51 60.30 8.20
N GLY A 303 -27.18 59.04 7.94
CA GLY A 303 -26.44 58.18 8.87
C GLY A 303 -27.17 57.81 10.12
N ALA A 304 -28.52 57.82 10.11
CA ALA A 304 -29.32 57.47 11.29
C ALA A 304 -28.95 56.10 11.91
N HIS A 305 -28.63 55.17 11.03
CA HIS A 305 -28.27 53.78 11.41
C HIS A 305 -26.79 53.45 11.15
N ASP A 306 -25.95 54.47 10.94
CA ASP A 306 -24.52 54.23 10.80
C ASP A 306 -23.92 53.80 12.14
N ILE A 307 -22.85 52.98 12.09
CA ILE A 307 -22.15 52.55 13.28
C ILE A 307 -20.70 53.08 13.19
N LEU A 308 -20.31 53.80 14.25
CA LEU A 308 -18.91 54.23 14.43
C LEU A 308 -18.25 53.35 15.49
N THR A 309 -17.12 52.78 15.21
CA THR A 309 -16.33 51.99 16.14
C THR A 309 -14.88 52.41 16.15
N PRO A 310 -14.21 52.51 17.33
CA PRO A 310 -12.83 53.01 17.44
C PRO A 310 -11.80 52.08 16.80
N SER A 311 -12.12 50.85 16.53
CA SER A 311 -11.22 49.85 16.01
C SER A 311 -11.92 48.88 15.08
N ARG A 312 -11.15 48.34 14.11
CA ARG A 312 -11.62 47.26 13.23
C ARG A 312 -11.67 45.88 13.94
N THR A 313 -11.23 45.78 15.20
CA THR A 313 -11.30 44.55 15.98
C THR A 313 -12.80 44.15 16.12
N ASN A 314 -13.11 42.93 15.76
CA ASN A 314 -14.49 42.41 15.72
C ASN A 314 -15.44 43.04 14.67
N VAL A 315 -14.88 43.57 13.57
CA VAL A 315 -15.66 44.09 12.44
C VAL A 315 -15.40 43.23 11.22
N GLY A 316 -16.43 42.49 10.74
CA GLY A 316 -16.32 41.57 9.60
C GLY A 316 -17.35 40.44 9.72
N PRO A 317 -17.38 39.49 8.77
CA PRO A 317 -18.35 38.39 8.75
C PRO A 317 -17.95 37.26 9.72
N TRP A 318 -17.98 37.54 11.03
CA TRP A 318 -17.73 36.59 12.11
C TRP A 318 -18.61 36.85 13.32
N ASP A 319 -18.68 35.86 14.17
CA ASP A 319 -19.55 35.88 15.37
C ASP A 319 -19.35 37.11 16.26
N GLY A 320 -20.47 37.74 16.61
CA GLY A 320 -20.49 38.93 17.46
C GLY A 320 -20.05 40.22 16.78
N SER A 321 -19.87 40.27 15.49
CA SER A 321 -19.62 41.48 14.73
C SER A 321 -20.89 42.34 14.57
N PRO A 322 -20.80 43.65 14.74
CA PRO A 322 -21.91 44.55 14.51
C PRO A 322 -22.30 44.69 13.03
N THR A 323 -21.59 44.05 12.11
CA THR A 323 -21.93 44.01 10.70
C THR A 323 -23.00 42.97 10.37
N VAL A 324 -23.11 41.92 11.22
CA VAL A 324 -24.01 40.79 10.97
C VAL A 324 -25.47 41.22 11.16
N ASP A 325 -26.33 40.84 10.22
CA ASP A 325 -27.79 41.05 10.20
C ASP A 325 -28.21 42.50 10.50
N SER A 326 -27.44 43.46 9.97
CA SER A 326 -27.60 44.86 10.38
C SER A 326 -27.72 45.89 9.26
N GLY A 327 -27.81 45.44 7.99
CA GLY A 327 -27.85 46.29 6.81
C GLY A 327 -29.30 46.62 6.31
N ASP A 328 -29.42 47.51 5.35
CA ASP A 328 -30.65 47.78 4.60
C ASP A 328 -30.78 46.90 3.36
N PRO A 329 -31.66 45.87 3.33
CA PRO A 329 -31.82 45.00 2.18
C PRO A 329 -32.49 45.70 0.97
N THR A 330 -33.05 46.88 1.18
CA THR A 330 -33.69 47.66 0.12
C THR A 330 -32.82 48.79 -0.44
N ALA A 331 -31.58 48.89 0.03
CA ALA A 331 -30.62 49.90 -0.45
C ALA A 331 -30.32 49.74 -1.94
N PRO A 332 -30.12 50.87 -2.67
CA PRO A 332 -29.76 50.79 -4.08
C PRO A 332 -28.51 49.96 -4.29
N GLY A 333 -28.51 49.09 -5.32
CA GLY A 333 -27.37 48.30 -5.70
C GLY A 333 -27.09 47.04 -4.86
N VAL A 334 -27.96 46.69 -3.91
CA VAL A 334 -27.86 45.46 -3.12
C VAL A 334 -27.95 44.24 -4.06
N LEU A 335 -27.04 43.29 -3.87
CA LEU A 335 -27.03 42.02 -4.61
C LEU A 335 -27.59 40.88 -3.73
N PRO A 336 -28.23 39.86 -4.34
CA PRO A 336 -28.72 38.68 -3.63
C PRO A 336 -27.63 37.74 -3.15
N THR A 337 -26.38 38.00 -3.55
CA THR A 337 -25.19 37.18 -3.19
C THR A 337 -24.07 38.07 -2.68
N ASP A 338 -23.21 37.49 -1.81
CA ASP A 338 -22.04 38.15 -1.28
C ASP A 338 -20.85 38.18 -2.23
N PHE A 339 -19.69 38.66 -1.77
CA PHE A 339 -18.45 38.71 -2.50
C PHE A 339 -18.00 37.32 -3.05
N LEU A 340 -18.29 36.24 -2.35
CA LEU A 340 -17.94 34.86 -2.75
C LEU A 340 -19.04 34.23 -3.63
N GLY A 341 -20.11 34.95 -3.94
CA GLY A 341 -21.25 34.44 -4.70
C GLY A 341 -22.24 33.60 -3.86
N ARG A 342 -22.14 33.63 -2.53
CA ARG A 342 -23.03 32.92 -1.64
C ARG A 342 -24.29 33.72 -1.40
N PRO A 343 -25.48 33.10 -1.25
CA PRO A 343 -26.73 33.84 -0.97
C PRO A 343 -26.64 34.55 0.37
N VAL A 344 -27.42 35.63 0.49
CA VAL A 344 -27.67 36.30 1.76
C VAL A 344 -28.31 35.29 2.72
N GLY A 345 -27.84 35.22 3.96
CA GLY A 345 -28.30 34.25 4.96
C GLY A 345 -28.47 34.86 6.33
N ASP A 346 -29.58 34.54 6.98
CA ASP A 346 -29.92 34.95 8.34
C ASP A 346 -29.10 34.13 9.37
N ASP A 347 -28.37 34.79 10.27
CA ASP A 347 -27.74 34.13 11.42
C ASP A 347 -28.75 33.97 12.56
N PRO A 348 -29.30 32.80 12.81
CA PRO A 348 -30.33 32.59 13.81
C PRO A 348 -29.88 32.83 15.27
N ARG A 349 -28.64 33.16 15.49
CA ARG A 349 -28.04 33.41 16.83
C ARG A 349 -28.02 34.88 17.20
N VAL A 350 -28.22 35.77 16.24
CA VAL A 350 -28.21 37.22 16.46
C VAL A 350 -29.56 37.85 16.09
N PRO A 351 -29.96 38.98 16.71
CA PRO A 351 -31.15 39.69 16.29
C PRO A 351 -30.97 40.37 14.94
N ASN A 352 -31.98 40.32 14.07
CA ASN A 352 -32.02 41.05 12.83
C ASN A 352 -32.24 42.53 13.12
N THR A 353 -31.17 43.33 13.05
CA THR A 353 -31.20 44.78 13.35
C THR A 353 -31.18 45.66 12.10
N GLY A 354 -31.19 45.02 10.94
CA GLY A 354 -31.29 45.71 9.66
C GLY A 354 -32.62 46.37 9.47
N LYS A 355 -32.77 47.14 8.38
CA LYS A 355 -34.00 47.84 8.06
C LYS A 355 -35.20 46.88 7.95
N ASP A 356 -36.31 47.24 8.62
CA ASP A 356 -37.53 46.44 8.65
C ASP A 356 -37.34 44.99 9.11
N GLY A 357 -36.32 44.73 9.96
CA GLY A 357 -35.93 43.36 10.39
C GLY A 357 -35.14 42.59 9.36
N GLY A 358 -34.47 43.25 8.43
CA GLY A 358 -33.59 42.64 7.44
C GLY A 358 -32.35 42.06 8.04
N TYR A 359 -31.84 41.01 7.42
CA TYR A 359 -30.69 40.20 7.85
C TYR A 359 -29.51 40.25 6.89
N ILE A 360 -29.42 41.29 6.01
CA ILE A 360 -28.25 41.46 5.18
C ILE A 360 -27.06 41.99 6.00
N ASP A 361 -25.89 41.42 5.81
CA ASP A 361 -24.67 41.93 6.45
C ASP A 361 -24.16 43.19 5.78
N ARG A 362 -23.60 44.10 6.60
CA ARG A 362 -22.84 45.24 6.05
C ARG A 362 -21.50 44.75 5.52
N GLY A 363 -21.00 45.36 4.46
CA GLY A 363 -19.75 45.00 3.79
C GLY A 363 -19.89 43.99 2.67
N SER A 364 -18.76 43.49 2.18
CA SER A 364 -18.71 42.66 0.97
C SER A 364 -19.15 41.22 1.18
N ARG A 365 -19.06 40.71 2.39
CA ARG A 365 -19.31 39.29 2.71
C ARG A 365 -20.46 39.12 3.68
N GLU A 366 -21.15 37.98 3.58
CA GLU A 366 -22.14 37.50 4.51
C GLU A 366 -21.49 36.46 5.46
N LEU A 367 -21.88 36.50 6.74
CA LEU A 367 -21.60 35.42 7.64
C LEU A 367 -22.51 34.23 7.28
N GLN A 368 -21.89 33.08 7.03
CA GLN A 368 -22.59 31.91 6.55
C GLN A 368 -22.41 30.76 7.53
N ASP A 369 -23.41 29.90 7.59
CA ASP A 369 -23.22 28.58 8.17
C ASP A 369 -22.27 27.79 7.28
N TYR A 370 -21.10 27.48 7.82
CA TYR A 370 -20.13 26.64 7.14
C TYR A 370 -20.36 25.19 7.55
N LEU A 371 -21.29 24.52 6.87
CA LEU A 371 -21.53 23.09 7.04
C LEU A 371 -20.57 22.29 6.16
N GLN A 372 -19.51 21.74 6.75
CA GLN A 372 -18.44 21.08 6.04
C GLN A 372 -18.65 19.57 5.94
N SER A 373 -19.00 18.93 7.05
CA SER A 373 -19.11 17.47 7.13
C SER A 373 -20.01 17.04 8.29
N VAL A 374 -20.47 15.81 8.25
CA VAL A 374 -21.06 15.12 9.39
C VAL A 374 -20.42 13.74 9.51
N ARG A 375 -19.81 13.43 10.66
CA ARG A 375 -19.31 12.11 11.00
C ARG A 375 -20.40 11.34 11.73
N VAL A 376 -20.53 10.06 11.44
CA VAL A 376 -21.48 9.14 12.08
C VAL A 376 -20.73 8.24 13.05
N GLU A 377 -21.21 8.13 14.28
CA GLU A 377 -20.71 7.21 15.30
C GLU A 377 -21.83 6.30 15.72
N LEU A 378 -21.59 5.01 15.80
CA LEU A 378 -22.58 4.02 16.21
C LEU A 378 -22.23 3.47 17.59
N GLU A 379 -23.18 3.57 18.50
CA GLU A 379 -23.18 2.77 19.71
C GLU A 379 -23.84 1.42 19.38
N GLN A 380 -23.13 0.33 19.70
CA GLN A 380 -23.55 -1.04 19.37
C GLN A 380 -23.74 -1.28 17.86
N GLY A 381 -22.88 -0.68 17.03
CA GLY A 381 -22.88 -0.84 15.58
C GLY A 381 -22.52 -2.27 15.10
N TRP A 382 -22.13 -3.17 16.01
CA TRP A 382 -22.03 -4.61 15.78
C TRP A 382 -22.75 -5.31 16.93
N ALA A 383 -23.93 -5.87 16.64
CA ALA A 383 -24.80 -6.47 17.62
C ALA A 383 -25.77 -7.46 16.95
N PRO A 384 -26.37 -8.41 17.72
CA PRO A 384 -27.41 -9.28 17.19
C PRO A 384 -28.73 -8.54 16.94
N VAL A 385 -29.55 -9.09 16.07
CA VAL A 385 -30.94 -8.68 15.82
C VAL A 385 -31.67 -8.46 17.15
N GLY A 386 -32.49 -7.41 17.20
CA GLY A 386 -33.24 -7.02 18.41
C GLY A 386 -32.46 -6.13 19.38
N THR A 387 -31.20 -5.84 19.12
CA THR A 387 -30.41 -4.87 19.88
C THR A 387 -30.65 -3.44 19.37
N THR A 388 -30.84 -2.49 20.29
CA THR A 388 -30.92 -1.07 19.93
C THR A 388 -29.55 -0.56 19.49
N VAL A 389 -29.47 -0.07 18.26
CA VAL A 389 -28.29 0.62 17.70
C VAL A 389 -28.58 2.13 17.75
N LYS A 390 -27.70 2.90 18.35
CA LYS A 390 -27.82 4.36 18.40
C LYS A 390 -26.78 4.99 17.46
N ALA A 391 -27.26 5.81 16.55
CA ALA A 391 -26.44 6.61 15.65
C ALA A 391 -26.30 8.03 16.15
N ASN A 392 -25.07 8.49 16.34
CA ASN A 392 -24.73 9.86 16.75
C ASN A 392 -24.15 10.61 15.56
N ALA A 393 -24.69 11.78 15.27
CA ALA A 393 -24.18 12.72 14.27
C ALA A 393 -23.21 13.70 14.93
N VAL A 394 -22.02 13.81 14.39
CA VAL A 394 -20.98 14.76 14.82
C VAL A 394 -20.70 15.72 13.65
N PRO A 395 -21.40 16.85 13.56
CA PRO A 395 -21.23 17.79 12.47
C PRO A 395 -20.01 18.68 12.67
N THR A 396 -19.43 19.12 11.57
CA THR A 396 -18.49 20.25 11.49
C THR A 396 -19.24 21.40 10.83
N SER A 397 -19.75 22.34 11.63
CA SER A 397 -20.62 23.44 11.21
C SER A 397 -20.40 24.64 12.12
N THR A 398 -20.56 25.86 11.57
CA THR A 398 -20.53 27.11 12.36
C THR A 398 -21.78 27.21 13.25
N TRP A 399 -22.93 26.75 12.76
CA TRP A 399 -24.22 26.82 13.45
C TRP A 399 -24.77 25.43 13.82
N ALA A 400 -23.95 24.63 14.47
CA ALA A 400 -24.25 23.21 14.75
C ALA A 400 -25.60 23.01 15.46
N ALA A 401 -26.03 23.96 16.32
CA ALA A 401 -27.30 23.90 17.03
C ALA A 401 -28.54 24.14 16.14
N ALA A 402 -28.36 24.73 14.97
CA ALA A 402 -29.45 25.04 14.02
C ALA A 402 -29.65 23.96 12.96
N LEU A 403 -28.87 22.86 13.02
CA LEU A 403 -28.97 21.77 12.05
C LEU A 403 -30.20 20.88 12.28
N SER A 404 -30.69 20.30 11.22
CA SER A 404 -31.60 19.15 11.24
C SER A 404 -30.91 17.94 10.62
N TYR A 405 -31.31 16.74 11.05
CA TYR A 405 -30.68 15.48 10.66
C TYR A 405 -31.72 14.50 10.11
N ARG A 406 -31.32 13.77 9.09
CA ARG A 406 -32.07 12.63 8.53
C ARG A 406 -31.23 11.39 8.68
N TYR A 407 -31.65 10.46 9.53
CA TYR A 407 -31.04 9.16 9.78
C TYR A 407 -31.72 8.10 8.92
N ASP A 408 -30.96 7.42 8.09
CA ASP A 408 -31.37 6.27 7.31
C ASP A 408 -30.53 5.07 7.76
N PHE A 409 -31.16 4.07 8.35
CA PHE A 409 -30.48 2.93 8.94
C PHE A 409 -30.12 1.85 7.93
N GLY A 410 -30.52 1.99 6.65
CA GLY A 410 -30.08 1.17 5.55
C GLY A 410 -30.72 -0.23 5.45
N ASP A 411 -31.79 -0.49 6.20
CA ASP A 411 -32.55 -1.73 6.19
C ASP A 411 -33.90 -1.62 5.46
N GLY A 412 -34.16 -0.49 4.80
CA GLY A 412 -35.40 -0.20 4.08
C GLY A 412 -36.52 0.35 4.97
N THR A 413 -36.31 0.56 6.26
CA THR A 413 -37.25 1.28 7.14
C THR A 413 -37.26 2.78 6.82
N ALA A 414 -38.35 3.45 7.19
CA ALA A 414 -38.47 4.90 6.96
C ALA A 414 -37.39 5.67 7.74
N PRO A 415 -36.69 6.62 7.11
CA PRO A 415 -35.68 7.42 7.79
C PRO A 415 -36.29 8.28 8.92
N VAL A 416 -35.51 8.49 9.98
CA VAL A 416 -35.87 9.37 11.10
C VAL A 416 -35.40 10.78 10.82
N VAL A 417 -36.30 11.77 10.85
CA VAL A 417 -35.95 13.20 10.71
C VAL A 417 -36.12 13.89 12.04
N THR A 418 -35.06 14.54 12.53
CA THR A 418 -35.05 15.18 13.87
C THR A 418 -34.01 16.31 13.92
N LYS A 419 -34.13 17.18 14.94
CA LYS A 419 -33.06 18.13 15.31
C LYS A 419 -32.06 17.53 16.31
N ALA A 420 -32.37 16.36 16.88
CA ALA A 420 -31.45 15.67 17.79
C ALA A 420 -30.22 15.12 17.05
N THR A 421 -29.07 15.25 17.69
CA THR A 421 -27.79 14.74 17.19
C THR A 421 -27.66 13.21 17.29
N SER A 422 -28.74 12.51 17.70
CA SER A 422 -28.77 11.05 17.72
C SER A 422 -30.17 10.52 17.41
N ALA A 423 -30.20 9.29 16.85
CA ALA A 423 -31.39 8.49 16.67
C ALA A 423 -31.11 7.02 16.99
N GLU A 424 -32.13 6.32 17.43
CA GLU A 424 -32.06 4.89 17.79
C GLU A 424 -32.89 4.06 16.80
N HIS A 425 -32.41 2.83 16.56
CA HIS A 425 -33.06 1.88 15.69
C HIS A 425 -32.87 0.43 16.17
N VAL A 426 -33.86 -0.40 15.96
CA VAL A 426 -33.79 -1.83 16.24
C VAL A 426 -33.99 -2.61 14.95
N TYR A 427 -32.94 -3.33 14.53
CA TYR A 427 -32.99 -4.13 13.31
C TYR A 427 -33.80 -5.42 13.52
N GLY A 428 -34.69 -5.72 12.59
CA GLY A 428 -35.53 -6.91 12.61
C GLY A 428 -34.94 -8.14 11.90
N ALA A 429 -33.88 -7.96 11.11
CA ALA A 429 -33.19 -9.02 10.39
C ALA A 429 -31.66 -8.77 10.35
N PRO A 430 -30.84 -9.84 10.20
CA PRO A 430 -29.40 -9.67 10.02
C PRO A 430 -29.06 -8.93 8.74
N CYS A 431 -28.10 -7.98 8.82
CA CYS A 431 -27.58 -7.26 7.66
C CYS A 431 -26.18 -6.68 7.90
N GLU A 432 -25.49 -6.37 6.83
CA GLU A 432 -24.40 -5.40 6.81
C GLU A 432 -24.96 -4.08 6.25
N CYS A 433 -25.66 -3.36 7.12
CA CYS A 433 -26.41 -2.17 6.76
C CYS A 433 -25.50 -0.94 6.82
N THR A 434 -25.74 0.02 5.91
CA THR A 434 -25.05 1.31 5.93
C THR A 434 -25.96 2.36 6.53
N VAL A 435 -25.62 2.81 7.74
CA VAL A 435 -26.30 3.94 8.38
C VAL A 435 -25.81 5.23 7.74
N LYS A 436 -26.72 6.00 7.17
CA LYS A 436 -26.45 7.30 6.55
C LYS A 436 -27.09 8.41 7.36
N VAL A 437 -26.35 9.46 7.62
CA VAL A 437 -26.85 10.66 8.28
C VAL A 437 -26.64 11.85 7.38
N THR A 438 -27.72 12.52 7.01
CA THR A 438 -27.68 13.78 6.28
C THR A 438 -27.96 14.92 7.26
N ALA A 439 -26.98 15.82 7.41
CA ALA A 439 -27.17 17.07 8.13
C ALA A 439 -27.59 18.17 7.15
N VAL A 440 -28.57 19.00 7.56
CA VAL A 440 -29.12 20.07 6.74
C VAL A 440 -29.12 21.36 7.56
N ASN A 441 -28.55 22.42 7.02
CA ASN A 441 -28.57 23.75 7.64
C ASN A 441 -29.80 24.58 7.25
N VAL A 442 -29.93 25.75 7.85
CA VAL A 442 -31.07 26.67 7.58
C VAL A 442 -31.12 27.14 6.13
N ALA A 443 -30.02 27.21 5.44
CA ALA A 443 -29.94 27.57 4.02
C ALA A 443 -30.25 26.39 3.09
N GLY A 444 -30.56 25.19 3.60
CA GLY A 444 -30.82 23.99 2.81
C GLY A 444 -29.59 23.28 2.27
N GLN A 445 -28.38 23.72 2.65
CA GLN A 445 -27.15 23.00 2.33
C GLN A 445 -27.13 21.65 3.05
N GLN A 446 -26.70 20.62 2.34
CA GLN A 446 -26.70 19.25 2.87
C GLN A 446 -25.31 18.65 2.79
N VAL A 447 -24.92 17.94 3.86
CA VAL A 447 -23.75 17.05 3.89
C VAL A 447 -24.15 15.69 4.43
N GLN A 448 -23.53 14.64 3.94
CA GLN A 448 -23.83 13.26 4.32
C GLN A 448 -22.60 12.56 4.88
N GLY A 449 -22.79 11.88 6.01
CA GLY A 449 -21.84 10.92 6.56
C GLY A 449 -22.47 9.53 6.58
N GLN A 450 -21.62 8.51 6.66
CA GLN A 450 -22.08 7.12 6.76
C GLN A 450 -21.16 6.27 7.61
N GLN A 451 -21.73 5.20 8.21
CA GLN A 451 -21.03 4.19 8.98
C GLN A 451 -21.72 2.84 8.80
N SER A 452 -20.94 1.75 8.69
CA SER A 452 -21.52 0.41 8.57
C SER A 452 -21.95 -0.13 9.92
N ALA A 453 -23.16 -0.69 9.97
CA ALA A 453 -23.68 -1.48 11.09
C ALA A 453 -23.69 -2.96 10.69
N LYS A 454 -23.07 -3.81 11.51
CA LYS A 454 -23.08 -5.26 11.35
C LYS A 454 -24.10 -5.88 12.29
N VAL A 455 -25.24 -6.25 11.73
CA VAL A 455 -26.33 -6.89 12.48
C VAL A 455 -26.23 -8.40 12.25
N THR A 456 -25.96 -9.13 13.31
CA THR A 456 -25.76 -10.58 13.30
C THR A 456 -27.03 -11.34 13.67
N PRO A 457 -27.18 -12.63 13.33
CA PRO A 457 -28.26 -13.45 13.85
C PRO A 457 -28.26 -13.46 15.40
N ALA A 458 -29.44 -13.52 15.98
CA ALA A 458 -29.64 -13.77 17.42
C ALA A 458 -29.35 -15.25 17.73
N ALA A 459 -28.09 -15.62 17.79
CA ALA A 459 -27.62 -16.98 18.04
C ALA A 459 -26.56 -16.95 19.16
N PRO A 460 -26.33 -18.06 19.86
CA PRO A 460 -25.23 -18.14 20.82
C PRO A 460 -23.88 -18.03 20.10
N LEU A 461 -22.88 -17.51 20.81
CA LEU A 461 -21.50 -17.58 20.37
C LEU A 461 -21.11 -19.05 20.15
N THR A 462 -20.67 -19.39 18.96
CA THR A 462 -20.28 -20.76 18.60
C THR A 462 -18.93 -20.73 17.89
N THR A 463 -17.91 -21.23 18.58
CA THR A 463 -16.56 -21.29 18.03
C THR A 463 -16.46 -22.34 16.94
N ALA A 464 -15.98 -21.95 15.76
CA ALA A 464 -15.54 -22.85 14.71
C ALA A 464 -14.02 -22.89 14.70
N LEU A 465 -13.44 -24.08 14.51
CA LEU A 465 -12.00 -24.26 14.44
C LEU A 465 -11.64 -25.23 13.31
N THR A 466 -10.71 -24.81 12.47
CA THR A 466 -9.94 -25.72 11.62
C THR A 466 -8.48 -25.70 12.06
N ALA A 467 -7.80 -26.84 11.96
CA ALA A 467 -6.37 -26.95 12.24
C ALA A 467 -5.74 -27.79 11.12
N GLN A 468 -4.80 -27.20 10.37
CA GLN A 468 -4.23 -27.83 9.18
C GLN A 468 -2.72 -27.63 9.14
N PRO A 469 -1.95 -28.64 8.62
CA PRO A 469 -0.52 -28.46 8.36
C PRO A 469 -0.27 -27.30 7.40
N VAL A 470 0.76 -26.50 7.66
CA VAL A 470 1.24 -25.44 6.79
C VAL A 470 2.36 -25.97 5.94
N LEU A 471 2.22 -25.90 4.63
CA LEU A 471 3.24 -26.34 3.69
C LEU A 471 3.89 -25.14 2.99
N PRO A 472 5.20 -25.22 2.68
CA PRO A 472 5.84 -24.20 1.88
C PRO A 472 5.27 -24.14 0.47
N SER A 473 5.25 -22.94 -0.13
CA SER A 473 4.87 -22.75 -1.54
C SER A 473 5.81 -23.53 -2.46
N ALA A 474 5.30 -24.03 -3.58
CA ALA A 474 6.11 -24.67 -4.64
C ALA A 474 7.12 -23.68 -5.28
N ASP A 475 6.75 -22.40 -5.38
CA ASP A 475 7.57 -21.33 -5.95
C ASP A 475 8.46 -20.71 -4.86
N ALA A 476 9.52 -21.38 -4.48
CA ALA A 476 10.59 -20.97 -3.55
C ALA A 476 10.09 -19.97 -2.48
N PRO A 477 9.68 -20.42 -1.30
CA PRO A 477 9.12 -19.55 -0.27
C PRO A 477 10.17 -18.50 0.14
N ARG A 478 9.73 -17.23 0.23
CA ARG A 478 10.60 -16.13 0.68
C ARG A 478 10.82 -16.16 2.19
N GLU A 479 9.92 -16.78 2.91
CA GLU A 479 9.94 -16.92 4.36
C GLU A 479 10.12 -18.37 4.75
N PHE A 480 10.79 -18.59 5.87
CA PHE A 480 10.94 -19.92 6.44
C PHE A 480 9.59 -20.45 6.91
N VAL A 481 9.19 -21.59 6.38
CA VAL A 481 8.04 -22.36 6.86
C VAL A 481 8.59 -23.53 7.68
N PRO A 482 8.53 -23.47 9.03
CA PRO A 482 9.03 -24.52 9.86
C PRO A 482 8.36 -25.86 9.52
N PRO A 483 9.09 -26.96 9.41
CA PRO A 483 8.50 -28.29 9.36
C PRO A 483 7.59 -28.51 10.59
N LEU A 484 6.58 -29.30 10.48
CA LEU A 484 5.64 -29.58 11.57
C LEU A 484 4.78 -28.36 12.00
N SER A 485 4.61 -27.36 11.13
CA SER A 485 3.75 -26.21 11.37
C SER A 485 2.28 -26.56 11.14
N VAL A 486 1.44 -26.01 12.00
CA VAL A 486 -0.03 -26.06 11.88
C VAL A 486 -0.59 -24.65 11.96
N GLU A 487 -1.60 -24.37 11.16
CA GLU A 487 -2.42 -23.16 11.24
C GLU A 487 -3.78 -23.50 11.88
N ALA A 488 -4.08 -22.85 12.98
CA ALA A 488 -5.39 -22.86 13.63
C ALA A 488 -6.20 -21.65 13.13
N ASP A 489 -7.36 -21.88 12.52
CA ASP A 489 -8.22 -20.82 11.97
C ASP A 489 -9.62 -20.92 12.56
N ALA A 490 -10.05 -19.83 13.20
CA ALA A 490 -11.35 -19.69 13.84
C ALA A 490 -12.22 -18.60 13.19
N ARG A 491 -11.85 -18.07 12.02
CA ARG A 491 -12.56 -16.95 11.34
C ARG A 491 -14.03 -17.24 11.02
N THR A 492 -14.42 -18.48 10.90
CA THR A 492 -15.80 -18.87 10.64
C THR A 492 -16.64 -19.04 11.93
N THR A 493 -16.11 -18.61 13.08
CA THR A 493 -16.83 -18.54 14.35
C THR A 493 -18.08 -17.67 14.23
N ALA A 494 -19.22 -18.22 14.62
CA ALA A 494 -20.46 -17.47 14.71
C ALA A 494 -20.47 -16.64 15.99
N ALA A 495 -20.12 -15.33 15.85
CA ALA A 495 -20.07 -14.39 16.95
C ALA A 495 -21.15 -13.32 16.79
N PRO A 496 -22.22 -13.33 17.61
CA PRO A 496 -23.26 -12.30 17.56
C PRO A 496 -22.75 -10.93 18.00
N TRP A 497 -21.81 -10.88 18.92
CA TRP A 497 -21.10 -9.68 19.36
C TRP A 497 -19.65 -9.66 18.90
N PRO A 498 -19.01 -8.51 18.82
CA PRO A 498 -17.57 -8.44 18.54
C PRO A 498 -16.76 -9.36 19.47
N VAL A 499 -15.78 -10.03 18.89
CA VAL A 499 -14.84 -10.85 19.67
C VAL A 499 -13.89 -9.91 20.43
N GLN A 500 -13.76 -10.17 21.72
CA GLN A 500 -12.84 -9.47 22.59
C GLN A 500 -11.49 -10.18 22.66
N ARG A 501 -11.52 -11.54 22.68
CA ARG A 501 -10.33 -12.35 22.86
C ARG A 501 -10.52 -13.73 22.23
N MET A 502 -9.46 -14.26 21.68
CA MET A 502 -9.33 -15.63 21.22
C MET A 502 -8.06 -16.23 21.84
N ASP A 503 -8.22 -17.34 22.56
CA ASP A 503 -7.11 -18.12 23.13
C ASP A 503 -6.97 -19.42 22.37
N VAL A 504 -5.75 -19.75 21.93
CA VAL A 504 -5.42 -21.01 21.24
C VAL A 504 -4.42 -21.78 22.07
N ASP A 505 -4.80 -23.00 22.48
CA ASP A 505 -3.92 -23.99 23.13
C ASP A 505 -3.57 -25.08 22.12
N PHE A 506 -2.29 -25.23 21.79
CA PHE A 506 -1.82 -26.19 20.78
C PHE A 506 -1.63 -27.62 21.30
N GLY A 507 -1.84 -27.85 22.60
CA GLY A 507 -1.78 -29.18 23.19
C GLY A 507 -0.37 -29.75 23.43
N ASP A 508 0.66 -28.94 23.20
CA ASP A 508 2.07 -29.23 23.50
C ASP A 508 2.61 -28.37 24.67
N GLY A 509 1.71 -27.62 25.34
CA GLY A 509 2.02 -26.65 26.37
C GLY A 509 2.16 -25.22 25.88
N SER A 510 2.15 -25.00 24.56
CA SER A 510 2.19 -23.67 23.94
C SER A 510 0.78 -23.10 23.83
N LYS A 511 0.65 -21.79 24.14
CA LYS A 511 -0.60 -21.04 24.05
C LYS A 511 -0.36 -19.68 23.43
N GLU A 512 -1.34 -19.22 22.64
CA GLU A 512 -1.34 -17.88 22.09
C GLU A 512 -2.70 -17.22 22.27
N ASP A 513 -2.70 -15.91 22.47
CA ASP A 513 -3.91 -15.09 22.54
C ASP A 513 -3.93 -14.02 21.44
N ARG A 514 -5.13 -13.68 21.00
CA ARG A 514 -5.41 -12.66 19.96
C ARG A 514 -6.63 -11.85 20.35
N SER A 515 -6.65 -10.58 19.95
CA SER A 515 -7.82 -9.70 20.11
C SER A 515 -8.83 -9.80 18.94
N ALA A 516 -8.54 -10.63 17.93
CA ALA A 516 -9.37 -10.84 16.76
C ALA A 516 -9.31 -12.31 16.32
N LEU A 517 -10.29 -12.72 15.49
CA LEU A 517 -10.35 -14.06 14.86
C LEU A 517 -9.35 -14.15 13.70
N GLU A 518 -8.06 -14.13 13.99
CA GLU A 518 -7.01 -14.27 12.99
C GLU A 518 -6.41 -15.67 13.03
N PRO A 519 -5.99 -16.23 11.88
CA PRO A 519 -5.28 -17.51 11.89
C PRO A 519 -4.00 -17.43 12.71
N VAL A 520 -3.72 -18.47 13.48
CA VAL A 520 -2.54 -18.57 14.33
C VAL A 520 -1.70 -19.75 13.88
N ARG A 521 -0.42 -19.52 13.61
CA ARG A 521 0.54 -20.57 13.22
C ARG A 521 1.39 -20.97 14.40
N HIS A 522 1.55 -22.30 14.56
CA HIS A 522 2.43 -22.88 15.55
C HIS A 522 3.30 -23.96 14.91
N ALA A 523 4.58 -24.00 15.32
CA ALA A 523 5.54 -25.01 14.88
C ALA A 523 5.84 -25.97 16.03
N TYR A 524 5.39 -27.20 15.92
CA TYR A 524 5.67 -28.24 16.92
C TYR A 524 7.13 -28.69 16.86
N LYS A 525 7.69 -29.03 18.02
CA LYS A 525 9.06 -29.54 18.11
C LYS A 525 9.16 -31.00 17.71
N GLN A 526 8.09 -31.77 17.84
CA GLN A 526 8.08 -33.20 17.57
C GLN A 526 6.84 -33.60 16.75
N PRO A 527 6.95 -34.61 15.89
CA PRO A 527 5.78 -35.25 15.32
C PRO A 527 4.90 -35.87 16.41
N GLY A 528 3.59 -35.87 16.18
CA GLY A 528 2.65 -36.44 17.15
C GLY A 528 1.21 -36.12 16.80
N THR A 529 0.32 -36.56 17.68
CA THR A 529 -1.11 -36.22 17.63
C THR A 529 -1.39 -35.20 18.70
N TYR A 530 -1.82 -34.01 18.29
CA TYR A 530 -2.08 -32.90 19.20
C TYR A 530 -3.55 -32.49 19.16
N LYS A 531 -4.07 -32.11 20.32
CA LYS A 531 -5.41 -31.53 20.44
C LYS A 531 -5.30 -30.00 20.49
N VAL A 532 -5.62 -29.34 19.39
CA VAL A 532 -5.70 -27.87 19.34
C VAL A 532 -7.06 -27.46 19.90
N THR A 533 -7.06 -26.57 20.88
CA THR A 533 -8.28 -26.04 21.50
C THR A 533 -8.31 -24.53 21.36
N THR A 534 -9.42 -23.99 20.85
CA THR A 534 -9.61 -22.54 20.74
C THR A 534 -10.80 -22.11 21.58
N THR A 535 -10.60 -21.12 22.43
CA THR A 535 -11.65 -20.48 23.24
C THR A 535 -11.81 -19.04 22.78
N VAL A 536 -13.03 -18.67 22.40
CA VAL A 536 -13.39 -17.32 21.98
C VAL A 536 -14.26 -16.69 23.05
N GLN A 537 -13.98 -15.42 23.38
CA GLN A 537 -14.77 -14.58 24.28
C GLN A 537 -15.23 -13.33 23.54
N ASP A 538 -16.50 -13.00 23.63
CA ASP A 538 -17.04 -11.75 23.09
C ASP A 538 -16.99 -10.59 24.13
N ILE A 539 -17.29 -9.36 23.67
CA ILE A 539 -17.29 -8.15 24.51
C ILE A 539 -18.36 -8.17 25.60
N LYS A 540 -19.32 -9.11 25.57
CA LYS A 540 -20.31 -9.30 26.60
C LYS A 540 -19.89 -10.33 27.65
N GLY A 541 -18.71 -10.95 27.47
CA GLY A 541 -18.14 -11.95 28.36
C GLY A 541 -18.61 -13.38 28.10
N ALA A 542 -19.44 -13.62 27.07
CA ALA A 542 -19.80 -14.97 26.67
C ALA A 542 -18.59 -15.70 26.10
N THR A 543 -18.42 -16.98 26.41
CA THR A 543 -17.31 -17.82 25.95
C THR A 543 -17.83 -19.03 25.21
N SER A 544 -17.08 -19.46 24.18
CA SER A 544 -17.30 -20.70 23.46
C SER A 544 -15.97 -21.34 23.10
N THR A 545 -15.93 -22.67 23.12
CA THR A 545 -14.71 -23.43 22.88
C THR A 545 -14.96 -24.50 21.80
N ALA A 546 -13.97 -24.68 20.94
CA ALA A 546 -13.90 -25.78 19.98
C ALA A 546 -12.53 -26.44 20.03
N ASP A 547 -12.49 -27.74 19.71
CA ASP A 547 -11.25 -28.49 19.62
C ASP A 547 -11.14 -29.26 18.29
N ARG A 548 -9.91 -29.49 17.87
CA ARG A 548 -9.54 -30.32 16.72
C ARG A 548 -8.30 -31.14 17.04
N THR A 549 -8.37 -32.42 16.69
CA THR A 549 -7.16 -33.26 16.71
C THR A 549 -6.46 -33.15 15.37
N VAL A 550 -5.16 -32.86 15.40
CA VAL A 550 -4.31 -32.76 14.22
C VAL A 550 -3.16 -33.76 14.33
N GLN A 551 -2.90 -34.46 13.22
CA GLN A 551 -1.73 -35.32 13.08
C GLN A 551 -0.59 -34.49 12.52
N VAL A 552 0.43 -34.21 13.32
CA VAL A 552 1.63 -33.47 12.95
C VAL A 552 2.72 -34.45 12.56
N ALA A 553 3.14 -34.39 11.32
CA ALA A 553 4.19 -35.24 10.77
C ALA A 553 4.98 -34.49 9.70
N TYR A 554 6.19 -34.96 9.40
CA TYR A 554 6.92 -34.47 8.24
C TYR A 554 6.18 -34.85 6.95
N THR A 555 6.02 -33.91 6.05
CA THR A 555 5.34 -34.09 4.78
C THR A 555 6.28 -34.72 3.74
N PRO A 556 5.80 -35.64 2.89
CA PRO A 556 6.60 -36.15 1.77
C PRO A 556 7.14 -35.01 0.89
N ALA A 557 8.41 -35.10 0.51
CA ALA A 557 9.18 -34.02 -0.07
C ALA A 557 10.04 -34.50 -1.26
N GLY A 558 10.22 -33.65 -2.25
CA GLY A 558 11.15 -33.85 -3.36
C GLY A 558 12.56 -33.36 -3.03
N TYR A 559 13.57 -33.89 -3.69
CA TYR A 559 14.98 -33.53 -3.51
C TYR A 559 15.37 -32.31 -4.35
N VAL A 560 16.00 -31.35 -3.72
CA VAL A 560 16.64 -30.19 -4.37
C VAL A 560 18.15 -30.32 -4.22
N ALA A 561 18.83 -30.52 -5.32
CA ALA A 561 20.28 -30.63 -5.35
C ALA A 561 20.94 -29.25 -5.21
N LEU A 562 22.01 -29.16 -4.43
CA LEU A 562 22.86 -27.96 -4.31
C LEU A 562 24.28 -28.26 -4.80
N THR A 563 24.98 -27.19 -5.18
CA THR A 563 26.45 -27.28 -5.24
C THR A 563 26.95 -27.42 -3.79
N PRO A 564 27.72 -28.49 -3.44
CA PRO A 564 28.16 -28.72 -2.08
C PRO A 564 28.86 -27.50 -1.48
N THR A 565 28.35 -27.01 -0.35
CA THR A 565 28.85 -25.81 0.32
C THR A 565 29.23 -26.14 1.77
N ARG A 566 30.41 -25.69 2.22
CA ARG A 566 30.84 -25.87 3.60
C ARG A 566 30.07 -24.96 4.54
N VAL A 567 29.34 -25.55 5.49
CA VAL A 567 28.53 -24.81 6.49
C VAL A 567 29.22 -24.80 7.87
N LEU A 568 30.15 -25.72 8.12
CA LEU A 568 30.97 -25.70 9.33
C LEU A 568 32.37 -26.31 9.05
N ASP A 569 33.39 -25.67 9.59
CA ASP A 569 34.74 -26.25 9.70
C ASP A 569 35.40 -25.77 11.00
N THR A 570 35.35 -26.59 12.05
CA THR A 570 35.89 -26.20 13.36
C THR A 570 37.41 -26.18 13.42
N ARG A 571 38.13 -26.65 12.38
CA ARG A 571 39.60 -26.53 12.26
C ARG A 571 39.98 -25.06 12.04
N THR A 572 39.17 -24.31 11.32
CA THR A 572 39.42 -22.88 11.02
C THR A 572 39.12 -21.99 12.23
N THR A 573 38.21 -22.40 13.11
CA THR A 573 37.86 -21.65 14.34
C THR A 573 38.74 -22.03 15.52
N GLY A 574 39.49 -23.10 15.41
CA GLY A 574 40.30 -23.61 16.50
C GLY A 574 39.51 -24.20 17.68
N THR A 575 38.19 -24.38 17.53
CA THR A 575 37.30 -24.83 18.61
C THR A 575 36.73 -26.21 18.29
N PRO A 576 37.38 -27.31 18.73
CA PRO A 576 36.88 -28.65 18.48
C PRO A 576 35.54 -28.89 19.17
N VAL A 577 34.70 -29.71 18.58
CA VAL A 577 33.44 -30.15 19.17
C VAL A 577 33.76 -31.09 20.34
N GLN A 578 33.01 -30.92 21.44
CA GLN A 578 33.17 -31.74 22.64
C GLN A 578 31.99 -32.71 22.79
N GLY A 579 32.29 -33.90 23.36
CA GLY A 579 31.28 -34.92 23.68
C GLY A 579 30.78 -34.85 25.11
N GLY A 580 30.03 -35.89 25.51
CA GLY A 580 29.47 -36.03 26.85
C GLY A 580 28.33 -35.06 27.12
N THR A 581 28.44 -34.32 28.22
CA THR A 581 27.41 -33.36 28.68
C THR A 581 27.52 -31.97 28.02
N ALA A 582 28.42 -31.76 27.05
CA ALA A 582 28.57 -30.50 26.36
C ALA A 582 27.30 -30.14 25.55
N THR A 583 27.07 -28.85 25.38
CA THR A 583 25.97 -28.35 24.52
C THR A 583 26.21 -28.82 23.07
N PRO A 584 25.21 -29.38 22.38
CA PRO A 584 25.29 -29.71 20.97
C PRO A 584 25.67 -28.52 20.11
N VAL A 585 26.44 -28.75 19.07
CA VAL A 585 26.64 -27.74 18.02
C VAL A 585 25.36 -27.66 17.18
N THR A 586 24.81 -26.47 17.00
CA THR A 586 23.65 -26.21 16.12
C THR A 586 24.13 -25.61 14.80
N LEU A 587 23.64 -26.17 13.71
CA LEU A 587 24.00 -25.80 12.34
C LEU A 587 22.77 -25.17 11.67
N PRO A 588 22.83 -23.89 11.25
CA PRO A 588 21.77 -23.30 10.46
C PRO A 588 21.75 -23.94 9.06
N ILE A 589 20.61 -24.45 8.66
CA ILE A 589 20.41 -25.08 7.34
C ILE A 589 19.53 -24.21 6.46
N VAL A 590 18.61 -23.44 7.10
CA VAL A 590 17.69 -22.59 6.38
C VAL A 590 18.30 -21.20 6.16
N TYR A 591 18.33 -20.80 4.90
CA TYR A 591 18.74 -19.48 4.44
C TYR A 591 17.57 -18.80 3.74
N THR A 592 17.14 -17.64 4.25
CA THR A 592 15.97 -16.88 3.76
C THR A 592 16.33 -15.70 2.85
N GLY A 593 17.62 -15.47 2.59
CA GLY A 593 18.09 -14.37 1.73
C GLY A 593 17.79 -14.58 0.24
N SER A 594 17.76 -13.48 -0.52
CA SER A 594 17.66 -13.52 -1.99
C SER A 594 18.96 -14.03 -2.61
N GLY A 595 18.99 -15.27 -3.06
CA GLY A 595 20.16 -15.88 -3.72
C GLY A 595 19.92 -17.33 -4.14
N PRO A 596 20.83 -17.92 -4.91
CA PRO A 596 20.67 -19.30 -5.41
C PRO A 596 20.68 -20.38 -4.31
N ASN A 597 21.03 -20.04 -3.08
CA ASN A 597 21.07 -20.93 -1.91
C ASN A 597 19.87 -20.76 -0.97
N HIS A 598 18.74 -20.32 -1.50
CA HIS A 598 17.51 -20.14 -0.73
C HIS A 598 16.91 -21.49 -0.35
N THR A 599 16.81 -21.78 0.95
CA THR A 599 16.36 -23.08 1.48
C THR A 599 15.20 -22.96 2.47
N ALA A 600 14.43 -21.87 2.38
CA ALA A 600 13.37 -21.55 3.34
C ALA A 600 12.24 -22.61 3.42
N GLY A 601 12.05 -23.43 2.41
CA GLY A 601 11.06 -24.51 2.40
C GLY A 601 11.60 -25.89 2.78
N ALA A 602 12.87 -26.00 3.18
CA ALA A 602 13.50 -27.27 3.46
C ALA A 602 12.90 -27.96 4.69
N SER A 603 12.59 -29.24 4.59
CA SER A 603 12.10 -30.10 5.68
C SER A 603 13.15 -31.11 6.18
N ALA A 604 14.10 -31.45 5.32
CA ALA A 604 15.24 -32.28 5.69
C ALA A 604 16.49 -31.86 4.92
N ALA A 605 17.66 -32.00 5.56
CA ALA A 605 18.97 -31.72 4.97
C ALA A 605 19.70 -33.01 4.59
N VAL A 606 20.48 -32.95 3.48
CA VAL A 606 21.48 -33.95 3.14
C VAL A 606 22.85 -33.31 3.35
N LEU A 607 23.59 -33.86 4.29
CA LEU A 607 24.89 -33.36 4.74
C LEU A 607 25.97 -34.41 4.48
N ASN A 608 27.18 -34.00 4.13
CA ASN A 608 28.36 -34.81 4.26
C ASN A 608 29.12 -34.37 5.51
N VAL A 609 29.24 -35.27 6.49
CA VAL A 609 29.76 -34.96 7.82
C VAL A 609 31.06 -35.67 8.03
N THR A 610 32.13 -34.93 8.33
CA THR A 610 33.46 -35.48 8.60
C THR A 610 33.91 -35.14 10.02
N VAL A 611 34.34 -36.16 10.75
CA VAL A 611 34.96 -36.04 12.07
C VAL A 611 36.43 -36.38 11.93
N THR A 612 37.34 -35.54 12.44
CA THR A 612 38.76 -35.73 12.31
C THR A 612 39.53 -35.35 13.57
N GLY A 613 40.63 -36.06 13.84
CA GLY A 613 41.49 -35.82 14.98
C GLY A 613 40.79 -36.09 16.32
N ALA A 614 39.97 -37.12 16.41
CA ALA A 614 39.28 -37.49 17.65
C ALA A 614 40.29 -37.86 18.76
N THR A 615 40.07 -37.39 19.99
CA THR A 615 40.96 -37.66 21.11
C THR A 615 40.81 -39.06 21.67
N GLU A 616 39.69 -39.74 21.34
CA GLU A 616 39.38 -41.11 21.73
C GLU A 616 38.42 -41.76 20.71
N ASP A 617 38.18 -43.06 20.82
CA ASP A 617 37.17 -43.75 20.03
C ASP A 617 35.79 -43.19 20.35
N THR A 618 35.12 -42.66 19.39
CA THR A 618 33.81 -41.96 19.62
C THR A 618 32.92 -42.03 18.39
N HIS A 619 31.68 -41.53 18.54
CA HIS A 619 30.76 -41.35 17.43
C HIS A 619 30.07 -39.98 17.51
N LEU A 620 29.64 -39.52 16.37
CA LEU A 620 28.83 -38.32 16.21
C LEU A 620 27.36 -38.72 15.95
N SER A 621 26.45 -38.07 16.64
CA SER A 621 25.02 -38.10 16.33
C SER A 621 24.62 -36.75 15.71
N VAL A 622 23.70 -36.78 14.71
CA VAL A 622 23.11 -35.62 14.08
C VAL A 622 21.59 -35.79 14.10
N TRP A 623 20.84 -34.76 14.55
CA TRP A 623 19.40 -34.83 14.71
C TRP A 623 18.73 -33.42 14.55
N PRO A 624 17.39 -33.35 14.40
CA PRO A 624 16.68 -32.05 14.34
C PRO A 624 16.94 -31.21 15.59
N ALA A 625 17.29 -29.93 15.45
CA ALA A 625 17.47 -29.04 16.59
C ALA A 625 16.15 -28.87 17.39
N GLY A 626 16.29 -28.70 18.68
CA GLY A 626 15.13 -28.60 19.58
C GLY A 626 14.52 -29.94 19.99
N GLN A 627 15.03 -31.09 19.45
CA GLN A 627 14.59 -32.43 19.85
C GLN A 627 15.62 -33.11 20.75
N PRO A 628 15.22 -34.14 21.55
CA PRO A 628 16.15 -34.94 22.32
C PRO A 628 17.18 -35.65 21.43
N ARG A 629 18.42 -35.78 21.90
CA ARG A 629 19.44 -36.53 21.20
C ARG A 629 19.05 -38.02 21.06
N PRO A 630 19.04 -38.55 19.80
CA PRO A 630 18.69 -39.94 19.58
C PRO A 630 19.85 -40.89 20.03
N VAL A 631 19.56 -42.16 20.18
CA VAL A 631 20.56 -43.21 20.45
C VAL A 631 21.36 -43.66 19.23
N THR A 632 21.07 -43.02 18.09
CA THR A 632 21.67 -43.35 16.78
C THR A 632 23.06 -42.73 16.61
N SER A 633 23.95 -43.37 15.87
CA SER A 633 25.23 -42.78 15.44
C SER A 633 25.25 -42.56 13.93
N ASN A 634 25.84 -41.43 13.50
CA ASN A 634 26.00 -41.13 12.07
C ASN A 634 27.43 -41.32 11.58
N VAL A 635 28.43 -40.96 12.39
CA VAL A 635 29.85 -41.10 12.06
C VAL A 635 30.55 -41.74 13.24
N ASN A 636 31.26 -42.85 13.03
CA ASN A 636 32.13 -43.50 14.03
C ASN A 636 33.59 -43.25 13.65
N VAL A 637 34.40 -42.84 14.61
CA VAL A 637 35.80 -42.49 14.40
C VAL A 637 36.71 -43.06 15.51
N LYS A 638 37.87 -43.58 15.12
CA LYS A 638 38.93 -43.99 16.04
C LYS A 638 39.74 -42.79 16.55
N ALA A 639 40.37 -42.91 17.67
CA ALA A 639 41.34 -41.94 18.19
C ALA A 639 42.37 -41.58 17.10
N GLY A 640 42.61 -40.28 16.88
CA GLY A 640 43.49 -39.73 15.86
C GLY A 640 43.01 -39.88 14.43
N GLY A 641 41.89 -40.60 14.19
CA GLY A 641 41.40 -40.91 12.83
C GLY A 641 40.55 -39.83 12.18
N THR A 642 40.23 -40.09 10.92
CA THR A 642 39.28 -39.30 10.11
C THR A 642 38.22 -40.24 9.55
N SER A 643 36.93 -39.86 9.72
CA SER A 643 35.81 -40.61 9.17
C SER A 643 34.75 -39.65 8.66
N SER A 644 34.13 -39.98 7.53
CA SER A 644 33.04 -39.22 6.94
C SER A 644 31.84 -40.11 6.63
N ASN A 645 30.66 -39.55 6.65
CA ASN A 645 29.42 -40.21 6.23
C ASN A 645 28.42 -39.17 5.69
N THR A 646 27.62 -39.60 4.74
CA THR A 646 26.43 -38.82 4.33
C THR A 646 25.35 -38.98 5.40
N VAL A 647 24.66 -37.90 5.73
CA VAL A 647 23.60 -37.88 6.72
C VAL A 647 22.38 -37.18 6.13
N THR A 648 21.26 -37.89 6.06
CA THR A 648 19.96 -37.25 5.77
C THR A 648 19.24 -37.07 7.08
N VAL A 649 18.91 -35.85 7.42
CA VAL A 649 18.35 -35.52 8.75
C VAL A 649 17.19 -34.50 8.62
N PRO A 650 16.06 -34.69 9.33
CA PRO A 650 15.00 -33.68 9.40
C PRO A 650 15.56 -32.38 9.96
N ILE A 651 14.94 -31.26 9.56
CA ILE A 651 15.27 -29.92 10.07
C ILE A 651 14.36 -29.63 11.26
N GLY A 652 14.90 -29.03 12.31
CA GLY A 652 14.13 -28.57 13.48
C GLY A 652 13.22 -27.38 13.16
N ALA A 653 12.30 -27.11 14.06
CA ALA A 653 11.34 -25.99 13.93
C ALA A 653 12.03 -24.61 13.84
N ASP A 654 13.28 -24.49 14.27
CA ASP A 654 14.12 -23.30 14.19
C ASP A 654 15.00 -23.21 12.94
N GLY A 655 14.80 -24.11 11.98
CA GLY A 655 15.58 -24.16 10.73
C GLY A 655 16.97 -24.74 10.87
N LYS A 656 17.27 -25.49 11.96
CA LYS A 656 18.60 -25.98 12.28
C LYS A 656 18.64 -27.50 12.52
N VAL A 657 19.83 -28.03 12.49
CA VAL A 657 20.15 -29.38 12.96
C VAL A 657 21.19 -29.30 14.09
N SER A 658 21.13 -30.28 14.98
CA SER A 658 22.08 -30.45 16.09
C SER A 658 23.07 -31.56 15.80
N ALA A 659 24.31 -31.37 16.21
CA ALA A 659 25.38 -32.39 16.13
C ALA A 659 26.15 -32.45 17.45
N GLN A 660 26.48 -33.67 17.92
CA GLN A 660 27.26 -33.89 19.15
C GLN A 660 28.05 -35.17 19.11
N LEU A 661 29.29 -35.12 19.60
CA LEU A 661 30.08 -36.30 19.87
C LEU A 661 29.56 -37.04 21.12
N ASN A 662 29.74 -38.35 21.16
CA ASN A 662 29.41 -39.13 22.32
C ASN A 662 30.38 -38.84 23.47
N SER A 663 31.65 -38.77 23.18
CA SER A 663 32.74 -38.55 24.14
C SER A 663 33.94 -37.88 23.50
N GLY A 664 34.93 -37.42 24.27
CA GLY A 664 36.17 -36.81 23.81
C GLY A 664 36.00 -35.49 23.07
N LYS A 665 36.93 -35.17 22.21
CA LYS A 665 36.95 -33.96 21.37
C LYS A 665 37.38 -34.33 19.95
N ALA A 666 36.83 -33.62 18.95
CA ALA A 666 37.27 -33.79 17.56
C ALA A 666 36.94 -32.51 16.75
N ALA A 667 37.63 -32.29 15.65
CA ALA A 667 37.24 -31.34 14.66
C ALA A 667 36.06 -31.89 13.84
N LEU A 668 35.10 -31.01 13.55
CA LEU A 668 33.90 -31.30 12.76
C LEU A 668 33.90 -30.46 11.50
N ILE A 669 33.67 -31.12 10.37
CA ILE A 669 33.47 -30.48 9.08
C ILE A 669 32.11 -30.92 8.57
N VAL A 670 31.29 -29.98 8.13
CA VAL A 670 29.96 -30.26 7.58
C VAL A 670 29.79 -29.52 6.26
N ASP A 671 29.51 -30.30 5.22
CA ASP A 671 29.21 -29.82 3.89
C ASP A 671 27.72 -30.06 3.56
N PHE A 672 27.01 -29.03 3.12
CA PHE A 672 25.61 -29.11 2.74
C PHE A 672 25.50 -29.49 1.27
N VAL A 673 24.83 -30.58 0.97
CA VAL A 673 24.82 -31.21 -0.37
C VAL A 673 23.49 -30.97 -1.08
N GLY A 674 22.40 -30.89 -0.35
CA GLY A 674 21.07 -30.72 -0.86
C GLY A 674 20.01 -30.86 0.23
N TYR A 675 18.76 -30.69 -0.11
CA TYR A 675 17.66 -30.75 0.85
C TYR A 675 16.40 -31.34 0.24
N TYR A 676 15.46 -31.73 1.10
CA TYR A 676 14.13 -32.14 0.70
C TYR A 676 13.13 -31.03 1.04
N GLN A 677 12.23 -30.72 0.09
CA GLN A 677 11.21 -29.69 0.23
C GLN A 677 9.84 -30.23 -0.19
N PRO A 678 8.78 -30.09 0.65
CA PRO A 678 7.41 -30.35 0.24
C PRO A 678 7.01 -29.48 -0.97
N ASN A 679 6.22 -30.05 -1.87
CA ASN A 679 5.71 -29.44 -3.09
C ASN A 679 6.78 -28.96 -4.11
N ALA A 680 8.05 -29.31 -3.90
CA ALA A 680 9.13 -28.93 -4.80
C ALA A 680 10.19 -30.04 -4.92
N GLY A 681 11.16 -29.84 -5.81
CA GLY A 681 12.26 -30.76 -6.04
C GLY A 681 11.90 -31.99 -6.86
N GLN A 682 12.88 -32.89 -7.03
CA GLN A 682 12.77 -34.08 -7.85
C GLN A 682 12.34 -35.30 -7.03
N ARG A 683 11.54 -36.16 -7.64
CA ARG A 683 11.13 -37.45 -7.08
C ARG A 683 12.31 -38.43 -7.15
N PHE A 684 12.24 -39.50 -6.37
CA PHE A 684 13.23 -40.55 -6.29
C PHE A 684 12.69 -41.88 -6.80
N SER A 685 13.54 -42.65 -7.50
CA SER A 685 13.30 -44.08 -7.77
C SER A 685 14.42 -44.90 -7.19
N PRO A 686 14.14 -45.80 -6.23
CA PRO A 686 15.13 -46.74 -5.72
C PRO A 686 15.50 -47.77 -6.77
N LEU A 687 16.77 -48.14 -6.82
CA LEU A 687 17.27 -49.22 -7.67
C LEU A 687 17.82 -50.35 -6.84
N ALA A 688 17.70 -51.59 -7.31
CA ALA A 688 18.55 -52.67 -6.84
C ALA A 688 20.02 -52.26 -7.11
N PRO A 689 20.91 -52.35 -6.13
CA PRO A 689 22.29 -51.89 -6.29
C PRO A 689 22.96 -52.49 -7.55
N ALA A 690 23.39 -51.59 -8.48
CA ALA A 690 23.91 -51.97 -9.79
C ALA A 690 25.25 -51.30 -10.05
N ARG A 691 26.28 -52.06 -10.47
CA ARG A 691 27.61 -51.54 -10.77
C ARG A 691 27.60 -50.66 -12.03
N VAL A 692 28.00 -49.37 -11.89
CA VAL A 692 28.13 -48.41 -13.00
C VAL A 692 29.58 -48.12 -13.37
N VAL A 693 30.51 -48.16 -12.40
CA VAL A 693 31.92 -47.95 -12.63
C VAL A 693 32.73 -48.90 -11.75
N ASP A 694 33.73 -49.55 -12.33
CA ASP A 694 34.75 -50.32 -11.61
C ASP A 694 36.12 -50.12 -12.26
N THR A 695 36.93 -49.25 -11.66
CA THR A 695 38.27 -48.93 -12.21
C THR A 695 39.31 -50.04 -12.03
N ARG A 696 39.01 -51.08 -11.29
CA ARG A 696 39.86 -52.27 -11.16
C ARG A 696 39.86 -53.09 -12.45
N THR A 697 38.73 -53.09 -13.16
CA THR A 697 38.53 -53.83 -14.44
C THR A 697 38.67 -52.94 -15.64
N THR A 698 38.33 -51.65 -15.54
CA THR A 698 38.39 -50.77 -16.71
C THR A 698 38.91 -49.39 -16.32
N GLY A 699 39.96 -48.92 -17.02
CA GLY A 699 40.50 -47.57 -16.88
C GLY A 699 41.53 -47.36 -15.78
N GLY A 700 41.80 -48.37 -14.93
CA GLY A 700 42.87 -48.32 -13.91
C GLY A 700 42.59 -47.36 -12.75
N ALA A 701 43.47 -47.35 -11.75
CA ALA A 701 43.37 -46.45 -10.58
C ALA A 701 43.39 -44.96 -11.02
N LEU A 702 42.68 -44.11 -10.28
CA LEU A 702 42.75 -42.67 -10.47
C LEU A 702 43.93 -42.09 -9.68
N GLY A 703 44.84 -41.41 -10.39
CA GLY A 703 46.04 -40.80 -9.79
C GLY A 703 45.76 -39.46 -9.11
N GLY A 704 46.65 -39.09 -8.17
CA GLY A 704 46.55 -37.84 -7.42
C GLY A 704 46.57 -36.61 -8.31
N GLY A 705 45.70 -35.68 -8.03
CA GLY A 705 45.46 -34.46 -8.80
C GLY A 705 44.67 -34.69 -10.12
N GLN A 706 44.33 -35.93 -10.47
CA GLN A 706 43.63 -36.25 -11.70
C GLN A 706 42.12 -36.23 -11.53
N THR A 707 41.43 -35.98 -12.66
CA THR A 707 39.98 -36.10 -12.81
C THR A 707 39.62 -37.20 -13.80
N ARG A 708 38.47 -37.82 -13.60
CA ARG A 708 37.89 -38.78 -14.55
C ARG A 708 36.38 -38.55 -14.66
N THR A 709 35.93 -38.19 -15.85
CA THR A 709 34.51 -38.09 -16.15
C THR A 709 33.96 -39.46 -16.53
N VAL A 710 32.85 -39.84 -15.92
CA VAL A 710 32.19 -41.16 -16.10
C VAL A 710 30.70 -40.96 -16.44
N LYS A 711 30.21 -41.79 -17.36
CA LYS A 711 28.78 -41.79 -17.72
C LYS A 711 27.98 -42.50 -16.64
N VAL A 712 26.90 -41.87 -16.17
CA VAL A 712 25.98 -42.43 -15.15
C VAL A 712 24.53 -42.47 -15.62
N ALA A 713 24.04 -41.45 -16.32
CA ALA A 713 22.71 -41.46 -16.89
C ALA A 713 22.67 -42.38 -18.14
N GLY A 714 21.63 -43.21 -18.22
CA GLY A 714 21.49 -44.25 -19.24
C GLY A 714 22.28 -45.56 -18.95
N VAL A 715 22.85 -45.69 -17.74
CA VAL A 715 23.65 -46.85 -17.34
C VAL A 715 23.10 -47.41 -16.00
N GLY A 716 23.16 -48.75 -15.81
CA GLY A 716 22.81 -49.39 -14.53
C GLY A 716 21.39 -49.16 -14.03
N GLY A 717 20.43 -48.98 -14.95
CA GLY A 717 19.01 -48.69 -14.61
C GLY A 717 18.71 -47.21 -14.36
N ILE A 718 19.69 -46.31 -14.44
CA ILE A 718 19.51 -44.87 -14.34
C ILE A 718 19.01 -44.36 -15.68
N PRO A 719 17.86 -43.65 -15.78
CA PRO A 719 17.35 -43.09 -17.05
C PRO A 719 18.24 -41.94 -17.57
N ALA A 720 18.12 -41.62 -18.86
CA ALA A 720 18.94 -40.62 -19.52
C ALA A 720 18.68 -39.19 -19.03
N ASP A 721 17.49 -38.94 -18.53
CA ASP A 721 16.98 -37.65 -18.01
C ASP A 721 17.13 -37.48 -16.48
N ALA A 722 17.82 -38.40 -15.81
CA ALA A 722 18.13 -38.30 -14.40
C ALA A 722 18.87 -36.98 -14.09
N THR A 723 18.40 -36.25 -13.09
CA THR A 723 18.95 -34.95 -12.66
C THR A 723 19.99 -35.11 -11.54
N ALA A 724 19.87 -36.14 -10.73
CA ALA A 724 20.86 -36.53 -9.73
C ALA A 724 20.85 -38.07 -9.54
N VAL A 725 21.96 -38.62 -9.07
CA VAL A 725 22.13 -40.04 -8.80
C VAL A 725 22.58 -40.29 -7.39
N ALA A 726 21.96 -41.29 -6.74
CA ALA A 726 22.44 -41.84 -5.47
C ALA A 726 23.36 -43.03 -5.73
N LEU A 727 24.62 -42.91 -5.33
CA LEU A 727 25.68 -43.89 -5.59
C LEU A 727 26.34 -44.32 -4.29
N ASN A 728 26.66 -45.60 -4.13
CA ASN A 728 27.65 -46.02 -3.17
C ASN A 728 29.05 -45.91 -3.80
N LEU A 729 29.84 -44.98 -3.31
CA LEU A 729 31.23 -44.72 -3.76
C LEU A 729 32.20 -45.48 -2.87
N THR A 730 32.91 -46.44 -3.46
CA THR A 730 33.95 -47.23 -2.75
C THR A 730 35.32 -46.93 -3.30
N GLY A 731 36.25 -46.60 -2.40
CA GLY A 731 37.69 -46.48 -2.69
C GLY A 731 38.43 -47.71 -2.19
N THR A 732 39.28 -48.29 -3.02
CA THR A 732 40.09 -49.49 -2.69
C THR A 732 41.51 -49.38 -3.27
N GLY A 733 42.46 -50.03 -2.61
CA GLY A 733 43.84 -50.01 -3.04
C GLY A 733 44.48 -48.63 -3.02
N ALA A 734 44.08 -47.75 -2.13
CA ALA A 734 44.69 -46.44 -1.97
C ALA A 734 46.18 -46.54 -1.60
N THR A 735 47.04 -45.78 -2.31
CA THR A 735 48.47 -45.74 -2.04
C THR A 735 48.87 -44.73 -0.98
N GLU A 736 48.02 -43.69 -0.77
CA GLU A 736 48.20 -42.64 0.23
C GLU A 736 46.87 -42.28 0.87
N GLN A 737 46.94 -41.54 1.99
CA GLN A 737 45.78 -40.94 2.57
C GLN A 737 45.27 -39.81 1.67
N ALA A 738 44.08 -39.95 1.15
CA ALA A 738 43.54 -39.02 0.18
C ALA A 738 42.04 -38.80 0.37
N HIS A 739 41.51 -37.75 -0.28
CA HIS A 739 40.08 -37.58 -0.39
C HIS A 739 39.62 -37.63 -1.86
N VAL A 740 38.43 -38.18 -2.02
CA VAL A 740 37.77 -38.30 -3.33
C VAL A 740 36.58 -37.34 -3.37
N ILE A 741 36.42 -36.66 -4.52
CA ILE A 741 35.30 -35.79 -4.81
C ILE A 741 34.55 -36.34 -6.04
N ALA A 742 33.22 -36.43 -5.94
CA ALA A 742 32.33 -36.69 -7.05
C ALA A 742 31.44 -35.46 -7.28
N TYR A 743 31.42 -34.89 -8.49
CA TYR A 743 30.73 -33.65 -8.79
C TYR A 743 30.26 -33.62 -10.27
N PRO A 744 29.28 -32.75 -10.63
CA PRO A 744 28.63 -32.82 -11.94
C PRO A 744 29.47 -32.22 -13.09
N ASP A 745 30.36 -31.27 -12.80
CA ASP A 745 31.01 -30.46 -13.84
C ASP A 745 32.35 -31.01 -14.24
N PRO A 746 32.67 -31.24 -15.52
CA PRO A 746 33.99 -31.68 -15.97
C PRO A 746 35.05 -30.58 -15.86
N ASP A 747 34.70 -29.32 -15.70
CA ASP A 747 35.63 -28.21 -15.54
C ASP A 747 36.29 -28.23 -14.14
N PRO A 748 37.62 -28.41 -14.06
CA PRO A 748 38.31 -28.48 -12.78
C PRO A 748 38.24 -27.18 -11.97
N THR A 749 37.97 -26.04 -12.59
CA THR A 749 37.83 -24.74 -11.92
C THR A 749 36.52 -24.64 -11.10
N ARG A 750 35.53 -25.47 -11.44
CA ARG A 750 34.25 -25.59 -10.75
C ARG A 750 34.17 -26.74 -9.74
N ARG A 751 35.31 -27.40 -9.50
CA ARG A 751 35.37 -28.47 -8.54
C ARG A 751 35.09 -27.97 -7.13
N PRO A 752 34.15 -28.59 -6.38
CA PRO A 752 33.90 -28.26 -4.97
C PRO A 752 35.15 -28.46 -4.12
N THR A 753 35.26 -27.72 -3.04
CA THR A 753 36.33 -27.92 -2.02
C THR A 753 35.96 -28.95 -0.96
N THR A 754 34.79 -29.60 -1.14
CA THR A 754 34.22 -30.58 -0.22
C THR A 754 34.65 -32.01 -0.61
N SER A 755 34.85 -32.91 0.36
CA SER A 755 35.16 -34.31 0.09
C SER A 755 33.92 -35.18 0.19
N ASN A 756 33.82 -36.24 -0.62
CA ASN A 756 32.75 -37.25 -0.52
C ASN A 756 33.20 -38.51 0.15
N LEU A 757 34.49 -38.88 0.01
CA LEU A 757 35.06 -40.06 0.60
C LEU A 757 36.52 -39.79 1.00
N ASN A 758 36.92 -40.26 2.19
CA ASN A 758 38.32 -40.22 2.64
C ASN A 758 38.89 -41.65 2.61
N VAL A 759 39.94 -41.86 1.84
CA VAL A 759 40.64 -43.16 1.66
C VAL A 759 41.95 -43.18 2.39
N GLU A 760 42.39 -44.39 2.78
CA GLU A 760 43.63 -44.62 3.51
C GLU A 760 44.35 -45.87 2.91
N PRO A 761 45.67 -45.89 2.90
CA PRO A 761 46.42 -47.09 2.45
C PRO A 761 45.97 -48.36 3.19
N GLY A 762 45.77 -49.40 2.42
CA GLY A 762 45.40 -50.72 2.93
C GLY A 762 43.97 -50.80 3.52
N LYS A 763 43.12 -49.78 3.34
CA LYS A 763 41.72 -49.80 3.80
C LYS A 763 40.73 -49.49 2.68
N ASP A 764 39.80 -50.42 2.45
CA ASP A 764 38.65 -50.14 1.59
C ASP A 764 37.64 -49.32 2.39
N LYS A 765 37.13 -48.27 1.77
CA LYS A 765 36.16 -47.34 2.39
C LYS A 765 35.00 -47.11 1.43
N SER A 766 33.79 -47.05 1.96
CA SER A 766 32.59 -46.66 1.21
C SER A 766 31.89 -45.47 1.86
N ASN A 767 31.26 -44.64 1.04
CA ASN A 767 30.29 -43.65 1.46
C ASN A 767 29.18 -43.51 0.39
N GLN A 768 27.97 -43.43 0.80
CA GLN A 768 26.90 -43.09 -0.13
C GLN A 768 27.00 -41.61 -0.49
N VAL A 769 26.83 -41.26 -1.76
CA VAL A 769 26.87 -39.89 -2.26
C VAL A 769 25.64 -39.64 -3.14
N ILE A 770 25.09 -38.43 -3.04
CA ILE A 770 24.08 -37.94 -3.99
C ILE A 770 24.76 -36.88 -4.83
N VAL A 771 24.88 -37.12 -6.13
CA VAL A 771 25.61 -36.26 -7.07
C VAL A 771 24.65 -35.79 -8.15
N PRO A 772 24.52 -34.45 -8.39
CA PRO A 772 23.81 -33.95 -9.55
C PRO A 772 24.44 -34.52 -10.84
N VAL A 773 23.62 -34.81 -11.83
CA VAL A 773 24.11 -35.27 -13.14
C VAL A 773 24.50 -34.06 -13.98
N GLY A 774 25.72 -34.08 -14.46
CA GLY A 774 26.29 -33.01 -15.30
C GLY A 774 25.95 -33.17 -16.79
N PRO A 775 26.55 -32.32 -17.63
CA PRO A 775 26.35 -32.38 -19.08
C PRO A 775 26.57 -33.77 -19.64
N ASN A 776 25.77 -34.13 -20.65
CA ASN A 776 25.79 -35.43 -21.31
C ASN A 776 25.54 -36.64 -20.39
N GLY A 777 24.94 -36.44 -19.21
CA GLY A 777 24.62 -37.52 -18.28
C GLY A 777 25.82 -38.08 -17.55
N THR A 778 26.83 -37.26 -17.25
CA THR A 778 28.08 -37.64 -16.62
C THR A 778 28.26 -37.06 -15.21
N ILE A 779 29.16 -37.64 -14.44
CA ILE A 779 29.76 -37.05 -13.23
C ILE A 779 31.30 -37.12 -13.35
N THR A 780 31.97 -36.23 -12.60
CA THR A 780 33.46 -36.20 -12.57
C THR A 780 33.97 -36.64 -11.22
N LEU A 781 34.95 -37.54 -11.22
CA LEU A 781 35.64 -38.05 -10.03
C LEU A 781 37.01 -37.39 -9.96
N TYR A 782 37.44 -37.01 -8.77
CA TYR A 782 38.76 -36.44 -8.48
C TYR A 782 39.34 -37.04 -7.23
N THR A 783 40.67 -37.28 -7.22
CA THR A 783 41.42 -37.56 -6.00
C THR A 783 42.58 -36.58 -5.84
N ASN A 784 42.89 -36.15 -4.61
CA ASN A 784 43.86 -35.08 -4.38
C ASN A 784 45.32 -35.57 -4.38
N THR A 785 45.59 -36.78 -3.91
CA THR A 785 46.97 -37.33 -3.80
C THR A 785 46.97 -38.85 -3.94
N GLY A 786 48.13 -39.45 -4.13
CA GLY A 786 48.29 -40.88 -4.29
C GLY A 786 47.52 -41.44 -5.49
N SER A 787 47.15 -42.69 -5.45
CA SER A 787 46.24 -43.33 -6.42
C SER A 787 45.25 -44.25 -5.70
N THR A 788 44.06 -44.37 -6.26
CA THR A 788 43.02 -45.25 -5.71
C THR A 788 42.13 -45.82 -6.81
N HIS A 789 41.71 -47.07 -6.70
CA HIS A 789 40.59 -47.58 -7.49
C HIS A 789 39.26 -47.11 -6.91
N LEU A 790 38.34 -46.80 -7.82
CA LEU A 790 37.00 -46.32 -7.48
C LEU A 790 35.96 -47.27 -8.06
N ILE A 791 34.96 -47.60 -7.24
CA ILE A 791 33.82 -48.43 -7.60
C ILE A 791 32.59 -47.64 -7.28
N LEU A 792 31.69 -47.54 -8.24
CA LEU A 792 30.39 -46.83 -8.09
C LEU A 792 29.26 -47.81 -8.35
N ASP A 793 28.42 -48.01 -7.35
CA ASP A 793 27.23 -48.81 -7.45
C ASP A 793 25.99 -47.87 -7.31
N ALA A 794 25.12 -47.84 -8.34
CA ALA A 794 23.88 -47.04 -8.31
C ALA A 794 22.85 -47.68 -7.36
N VAL A 795 22.25 -46.87 -6.50
CA VAL A 795 21.22 -47.31 -5.55
C VAL A 795 19.89 -46.60 -5.76
N GLY A 796 19.86 -45.60 -6.64
CA GLY A 796 18.70 -44.86 -7.05
C GLY A 796 19.01 -43.61 -7.85
N TYR A 797 17.99 -42.94 -8.31
CA TYR A 797 18.13 -41.70 -9.07
C TYR A 797 17.00 -40.74 -8.76
N TYR A 798 17.23 -39.47 -9.04
CA TYR A 798 16.24 -38.39 -8.97
C TYR A 798 15.92 -37.90 -10.37
N ALA A 799 14.62 -37.86 -10.70
CA ALA A 799 14.13 -37.38 -11.99
C ALA A 799 12.71 -36.81 -11.83
N LYS A 800 12.26 -36.09 -12.84
CA LYS A 800 10.90 -35.53 -12.85
C LYS A 800 9.84 -36.62 -12.77
N ASP A 801 10.05 -37.70 -13.53
CA ASP A 801 9.13 -38.84 -13.67
C ASP A 801 9.45 -40.00 -12.72
N ALA A 802 10.35 -39.79 -11.76
CA ALA A 802 10.58 -40.76 -10.70
C ALA A 802 9.35 -40.86 -9.78
N VAL A 803 9.20 -41.97 -9.06
CA VAL A 803 7.90 -42.39 -8.52
C VAL A 803 7.66 -41.98 -7.07
N ALA A 804 8.67 -41.64 -6.27
CA ALA A 804 8.54 -41.51 -4.83
C ALA A 804 9.02 -40.18 -4.26
N LEU A 805 8.36 -39.74 -3.20
CA LEU A 805 8.74 -38.62 -2.34
C LEU A 805 9.35 -39.15 -1.05
N PHE A 806 10.26 -38.40 -0.47
CA PHE A 806 10.93 -38.70 0.79
C PHE A 806 10.17 -38.16 1.99
N THR A 807 9.87 -39.03 2.96
CA THR A 807 9.33 -38.62 4.27
C THR A 807 10.45 -38.77 5.30
N PRO A 808 11.02 -37.67 5.81
CA PRO A 808 12.02 -37.75 6.88
C PRO A 808 11.37 -38.20 8.19
N VAL A 809 12.14 -38.93 9.00
CA VAL A 809 11.71 -39.28 10.36
C VAL A 809 12.79 -38.89 11.37
N VAL A 810 12.40 -38.64 12.59
CA VAL A 810 13.36 -38.51 13.70
C VAL A 810 14.16 -39.81 13.76
N PRO A 811 15.49 -39.77 13.79
CA PRO A 811 16.31 -40.96 13.72
C PRO A 811 15.91 -42.01 14.77
N GLN A 812 15.57 -43.22 14.32
CA GLN A 812 15.14 -44.29 15.19
C GLN A 812 15.84 -45.64 14.91
N ARG A 813 16.16 -46.40 15.96
CA ARG A 813 16.74 -47.73 15.87
C ARG A 813 15.73 -48.76 15.40
N LEU A 814 15.99 -49.44 14.24
CA LEU A 814 15.18 -50.54 13.76
C LEU A 814 15.71 -51.91 14.24
N ALA A 815 17.04 -52.10 14.24
CA ALA A 815 17.65 -53.35 14.61
C ALA A 815 19.00 -53.10 15.26
N ASP A 816 19.34 -54.00 16.23
CA ASP A 816 20.62 -54.03 16.94
C ASP A 816 20.96 -55.46 17.32
N THR A 817 21.81 -56.10 16.49
CA THR A 817 22.17 -57.51 16.71
C THR A 817 23.15 -57.74 17.85
N ARG A 818 23.61 -56.69 18.54
CA ARG A 818 24.43 -56.88 19.78
C ARG A 818 23.61 -57.57 20.89
N THR A 819 22.27 -57.45 20.81
CA THR A 819 21.35 -58.13 21.76
C THR A 819 20.94 -59.54 21.29
N THR A 820 21.11 -59.90 20.02
CA THR A 820 20.62 -61.18 19.44
C THR A 820 21.70 -62.06 18.89
N GLY A 821 22.94 -61.56 18.70
CA GLY A 821 24.08 -62.34 18.17
C GLY A 821 24.60 -61.81 16.83
N LYS A 822 25.89 -62.08 16.54
CA LYS A 822 26.54 -61.65 15.30
C LYS A 822 25.95 -62.31 14.06
N LEU A 823 25.84 -61.53 12.96
CA LEU A 823 25.53 -62.08 11.65
C LEU A 823 26.75 -62.86 11.11
N ALA A 824 26.57 -64.14 10.89
CA ALA A 824 27.63 -65.07 10.46
C ALA A 824 28.07 -64.78 9.03
N PRO A 825 29.28 -65.23 8.62
CA PRO A 825 29.71 -65.10 7.23
C PRO A 825 28.73 -65.81 6.28
N GLY A 826 28.37 -65.14 5.20
CA GLY A 826 27.37 -65.58 4.18
C GLY A 826 25.92 -65.54 4.61
N ALA A 827 25.60 -65.20 5.89
CA ALA A 827 24.25 -65.14 6.38
C ALA A 827 23.57 -63.83 5.96
N THR A 828 22.22 -63.87 5.93
CA THR A 828 21.37 -62.71 5.67
C THR A 828 20.41 -62.52 6.87
N THR A 829 20.26 -61.31 7.32
CA THR A 829 19.24 -60.90 8.31
C THR A 829 18.21 -60.01 7.68
N THR A 830 16.99 -60.02 8.23
CA THR A 830 15.87 -59.13 7.81
C THR A 830 15.67 -58.06 8.85
N VAL A 831 15.57 -56.83 8.42
CA VAL A 831 15.20 -55.68 9.24
C VAL A 831 13.83 -55.21 8.87
N ALA A 832 12.93 -55.14 9.83
CA ALA A 832 11.56 -54.69 9.71
C ALA A 832 11.34 -53.34 10.43
N GLY A 833 10.12 -52.79 10.38
CA GLY A 833 9.70 -51.56 11.07
C GLY A 833 9.74 -50.30 10.17
N ILE A 834 9.94 -50.49 8.86
CA ILE A 834 9.73 -49.47 7.85
C ILE A 834 8.22 -49.44 7.49
N PRO A 835 7.58 -48.28 7.21
CA PRO A 835 6.18 -48.26 6.78
C PRO A 835 5.90 -49.19 5.60
N ALA A 836 4.78 -49.93 5.66
CA ALA A 836 4.47 -50.97 4.67
C ALA A 836 4.27 -50.43 3.24
N ASN A 837 3.88 -49.15 3.10
CA ASN A 837 3.73 -48.46 1.81
C ASN A 837 5.05 -47.86 1.27
N ALA A 838 6.15 -48.02 2.01
CA ALA A 838 7.45 -47.55 1.55
C ALA A 838 7.99 -48.43 0.43
N ILE A 839 8.55 -47.83 -0.62
CA ILE A 839 9.22 -48.51 -1.72
C ILE A 839 10.74 -48.36 -1.63
N GLY A 840 11.25 -47.49 -0.75
CA GLY A 840 12.63 -47.26 -0.45
C GLY A 840 12.85 -46.72 0.95
N ALA A 841 14.02 -46.85 1.51
CA ALA A 841 14.41 -46.33 2.82
C ALA A 841 15.82 -45.72 2.80
N ALA A 842 15.98 -44.65 3.59
CA ALA A 842 17.28 -44.07 3.93
C ALA A 842 17.66 -44.56 5.35
N LEU A 843 18.70 -45.38 5.41
CA LEU A 843 19.16 -46.04 6.61
C LEU A 843 20.59 -45.59 6.95
N ASN A 844 20.96 -45.63 8.22
CA ASN A 844 22.36 -45.73 8.59
C ASN A 844 22.63 -47.17 9.10
N VAL A 845 23.48 -47.87 8.40
CA VAL A 845 23.84 -49.25 8.73
C VAL A 845 25.26 -49.28 9.29
N THR A 846 25.41 -49.80 10.49
CA THR A 846 26.71 -49.86 11.18
C THR A 846 27.12 -51.32 11.40
N ALA A 847 28.30 -51.71 10.91
CA ALA A 847 28.96 -52.94 11.25
C ALA A 847 29.89 -52.70 12.46
N THR A 848 29.85 -53.54 13.47
CA THR A 848 30.75 -53.41 14.62
C THR A 848 31.15 -54.78 15.20
N ASP A 849 32.25 -54.76 15.92
CA ASP A 849 32.86 -56.01 16.52
C ASP A 849 32.99 -57.13 15.49
N THR A 850 33.51 -56.75 14.31
CA THR A 850 33.75 -57.66 13.16
C THR A 850 34.95 -58.57 13.42
N THR A 851 34.85 -59.83 13.06
CA THR A 851 35.91 -60.84 13.32
C THR A 851 36.89 -61.03 12.17
N GLY A 852 36.51 -60.60 10.93
CA GLY A 852 37.35 -60.70 9.72
C GLY A 852 37.02 -59.62 8.72
N PRO A 853 37.93 -59.31 7.74
CA PRO A 853 37.66 -58.36 6.71
C PRO A 853 36.54 -58.83 5.77
N GLY A 854 35.66 -57.96 5.34
CA GLY A 854 34.51 -58.23 4.45
C GLY A 854 33.69 -57.06 4.14
N PHE A 855 32.44 -57.26 3.80
CA PHE A 855 31.47 -56.21 3.50
C PHE A 855 30.05 -56.66 3.84
N LEU A 856 29.18 -55.69 4.07
CA LEU A 856 27.73 -55.90 4.13
C LEU A 856 27.11 -55.40 2.80
N THR A 857 26.07 -56.12 2.37
CA THR A 857 25.21 -55.72 1.27
C THR A 857 23.77 -55.52 1.80
N VAL A 858 23.24 -54.34 1.63
CA VAL A 858 21.82 -53.99 1.97
C VAL A 858 21.02 -54.00 0.68
N HIS A 859 19.93 -54.74 0.65
CA HIS A 859 19.10 -54.89 -0.53
C HIS A 859 17.62 -55.09 -0.19
N GLY A 860 16.74 -54.98 -1.18
CA GLY A 860 15.31 -55.20 -0.98
C GLY A 860 14.97 -56.56 -0.41
N TYR A 861 14.06 -56.64 0.53
CA TYR A 861 13.57 -57.89 1.10
C TYR A 861 12.99 -58.80 -0.01
N GLY A 862 13.35 -60.08 0.05
CA GLY A 862 12.95 -61.07 -0.95
C GLY A 862 13.69 -61.00 -2.31
N ALA A 863 14.46 -59.94 -2.53
CA ALA A 863 15.28 -59.82 -3.75
C ALA A 863 16.59 -60.64 -3.66
N ALA A 864 17.09 -61.07 -4.82
CA ALA A 864 18.41 -61.70 -4.89
C ALA A 864 19.50 -60.73 -4.39
N ARG A 865 20.53 -61.28 -3.68
CA ARG A 865 21.68 -60.49 -3.22
C ARG A 865 22.43 -59.93 -4.39
N PRO A 866 22.61 -58.61 -4.52
CA PRO A 866 23.43 -58.03 -5.59
C PRO A 866 24.93 -58.19 -5.29
N GLU A 867 25.77 -58.04 -6.31
CA GLU A 867 27.23 -58.08 -6.18
C GLU A 867 27.84 -56.82 -5.51
N ALA A 868 27.07 -55.76 -5.42
CA ALA A 868 27.46 -54.49 -4.83
C ALA A 868 27.64 -54.60 -3.32
N SER A 869 28.60 -53.89 -2.75
CA SER A 869 28.75 -53.72 -1.30
C SER A 869 28.15 -52.42 -0.85
N SER A 870 27.53 -52.40 0.34
CA SER A 870 27.00 -51.17 0.98
C SER A 870 28.02 -50.56 1.93
N LEU A 871 28.76 -51.38 2.69
CA LEU A 871 29.85 -50.91 3.57
C LEU A 871 30.90 -51.99 3.75
N GLN A 872 32.15 -51.54 3.96
CA GLN A 872 33.29 -52.43 4.14
C GLN A 872 33.52 -52.71 5.61
N THR A 873 33.85 -53.95 6.00
CA THR A 873 34.05 -54.38 7.40
C THR A 873 35.48 -54.84 7.63
N ARG A 874 36.01 -54.56 8.86
CA ARG A 874 37.36 -55.02 9.28
C ARG A 874 37.34 -55.38 10.75
N PRO A 875 38.24 -56.32 11.17
CA PRO A 875 38.41 -56.59 12.58
C PRO A 875 38.72 -55.34 13.39
N GLY A 876 37.99 -55.14 14.49
CA GLY A 876 38.21 -54.07 15.44
C GLY A 876 37.67 -52.67 14.97
N ASP A 877 37.09 -52.51 13.77
CA ASP A 877 36.47 -51.27 13.32
C ASP A 877 34.97 -51.27 13.56
N THR A 878 34.44 -50.10 13.86
CA THR A 878 33.00 -49.78 13.82
C THR A 878 32.74 -48.87 12.65
N VAL A 879 32.07 -49.39 11.62
CA VAL A 879 31.91 -48.71 10.32
C VAL A 879 30.45 -48.42 10.05
N PRO A 880 30.00 -47.15 10.07
CA PRO A 880 28.71 -46.75 9.60
C PRO A 880 28.75 -46.43 8.10
N ASN A 881 27.62 -46.56 7.42
CA ASN A 881 27.36 -45.94 6.11
C ASN A 881 25.89 -45.59 5.98
N HIS A 882 25.62 -44.43 5.40
CA HIS A 882 24.29 -44.12 4.90
C HIS A 882 23.94 -45.04 3.75
N VAL A 883 22.77 -45.61 3.74
CA VAL A 883 22.34 -46.57 2.72
C VAL A 883 20.94 -46.28 2.28
N THR A 884 20.77 -45.97 1.00
CA THR A 884 19.42 -45.93 0.38
C THR A 884 19.21 -47.27 -0.34
N THR A 885 18.06 -47.91 -0.10
CA THR A 885 17.78 -49.24 -0.60
C THR A 885 16.29 -49.43 -0.92
N PRO A 886 15.91 -50.27 -1.87
CA PRO A 886 14.54 -50.69 -2.07
C PRO A 886 13.95 -51.35 -0.81
N VAL A 887 12.66 -51.16 -0.58
CA VAL A 887 11.89 -51.78 0.51
C VAL A 887 10.77 -52.62 -0.08
N ALA A 888 10.51 -53.78 0.48
CA ALA A 888 9.35 -54.58 0.20
C ALA A 888 8.71 -55.03 1.51
N ASP A 889 7.40 -54.95 1.61
CA ASP A 889 6.62 -55.32 2.79
C ASP A 889 7.13 -54.66 4.12
N GLY A 890 7.61 -53.41 4.04
CA GLY A 890 8.17 -52.67 5.18
C GLY A 890 9.51 -53.31 5.69
N ARG A 891 10.25 -54.02 4.87
CA ARG A 891 11.44 -54.74 5.23
C ARG A 891 12.60 -54.54 4.24
N VAL A 892 13.81 -54.74 4.74
CA VAL A 892 15.05 -54.82 3.96
C VAL A 892 15.86 -56.03 4.38
N SER A 893 16.73 -56.56 3.49
CA SER A 893 17.66 -57.63 3.77
C SER A 893 19.07 -57.07 3.92
N ILE A 894 19.86 -57.58 4.88
CA ILE A 894 21.29 -57.27 5.06
C ILE A 894 22.05 -58.59 5.03
N SER A 895 22.87 -58.73 4.00
CA SER A 895 23.68 -59.91 3.77
C SER A 895 25.14 -59.63 4.15
N ASN A 896 25.77 -60.54 4.94
CA ASN A 896 27.17 -60.53 5.26
C ASN A 896 27.97 -61.27 4.18
N SER A 897 29.16 -60.76 3.88
CA SER A 897 30.17 -61.46 3.03
C SER A 897 30.78 -62.63 3.79
N TYR A 898 31.71 -63.39 3.16
CA TYR A 898 32.30 -64.56 3.73
C TYR A 898 33.51 -64.28 4.63
N GLY A 899 33.88 -63.02 4.93
CA GLY A 899 35.12 -62.65 5.59
C GLY A 899 35.15 -62.78 7.11
N GLY A 900 34.03 -62.61 7.79
CA GLY A 900 33.95 -62.69 9.27
C GLY A 900 32.54 -62.43 9.78
N SER A 901 32.21 -62.77 11.03
CA SER A 901 30.96 -62.42 11.67
C SER A 901 31.01 -60.97 12.15
N THR A 902 29.85 -60.31 12.21
CA THR A 902 29.77 -58.92 12.60
C THR A 902 28.43 -58.63 13.31
N HIS A 903 28.40 -57.72 14.25
CA HIS A 903 27.12 -57.10 14.66
C HIS A 903 26.68 -56.05 13.64
N VAL A 904 25.37 -55.98 13.45
CA VAL A 904 24.69 -55.03 12.57
C VAL A 904 23.74 -54.18 13.38
N ILE A 905 23.86 -52.88 13.24
CA ILE A 905 22.97 -51.88 13.81
C ILE A 905 22.33 -51.11 12.62
N THR A 906 21.03 -50.98 12.66
CA THR A 906 20.27 -50.30 11.58
C THR A 906 19.37 -49.21 12.16
N ASP A 907 19.59 -47.98 11.72
CA ASP A 907 18.81 -46.80 12.12
C ASP A 907 18.07 -46.23 10.89
N LEU A 908 16.80 -45.87 11.04
CA LEU A 908 15.96 -45.25 9.99
C LEU A 908 16.03 -43.74 10.10
N PHE A 909 16.25 -43.05 8.97
CA PHE A 909 16.28 -41.60 8.85
C PHE A 909 15.13 -41.06 7.98
N GLY A 910 14.50 -41.94 7.23
CA GLY A 910 13.33 -41.60 6.39
C GLY A 910 13.03 -42.72 5.41
N TYR A 911 11.98 -42.60 4.71
CA TYR A 911 11.50 -43.57 3.73
C TYR A 911 10.88 -42.86 2.50
N PHE A 912 10.81 -43.60 1.41
CA PHE A 912 10.27 -43.14 0.14
C PHE A 912 8.95 -43.83 -0.14
N THR A 913 7.89 -43.05 -0.39
CA THR A 913 6.55 -43.55 -0.77
C THR A 913 6.16 -43.04 -2.15
N GLN A 914 5.39 -43.84 -2.87
CA GLN A 914 4.74 -43.34 -4.11
C GLN A 914 3.81 -42.18 -3.73
N GLY A 915 3.96 -41.07 -4.43
CA GLY A 915 3.21 -39.82 -4.20
C GLY A 915 2.10 -39.59 -5.20
#